data_7e8a73e9c6d1e812e4bea53c58dfb99f
#
_entry.id   7e8a73e9c6d1e812e4bea53c58dfb99f
#
_cell.length_a   1.000
_cell.length_b   1.000
_cell.length_c   1.000
_cell.angle_alpha   90.00
_cell.angle_beta   90.00
_cell.angle_gamma   90.00
#
_symmetry.space_group_name_H-M   'P 1'
#
loop_
_entity.id
_entity.type
_entity.pdbx_description
1 polymer ?
#
loop_
_entity_poly.entity_id
_entity_poly.type
_entity_poly.pdbx_seq_one_letter_code
_entity_poly.pdbx_strand_id
1 'polypeptide(L)'
;MFNPVPVGKRTRYSYAKIKEVMEMPHLLDIQRNSYQWFLSDGLKEIFRDISPIQDFTGNLVLSFEDFSLGDPKYEIDECKERDATLAAPLRVNVRLMNRETGEIKQQEVFMGDFPLMTDTGTFIINGAERVIVSQLVRSPGAYYVESMDPSGKKLYSSTVIPNRGAWIELETDVNDVLSARIDRTRKLPVTVLIRALGYDSSEEIAALFDNHPLIMTTLERDNTKTKEEALLDIYHRLRPGEPAVVDNAQQLLDSLFFDPKRYDLATVGRYKLTKKLGWRRRILGRILAEPIVNQETGEVLIPADVPVDEAMLDAVTPEEEAAAFQKDEPLTIFLRHQTEEGEEKRLKLICSPTLEYQYRTITRYDILASVSYLLNLIDGVGTTDDIDHLGNRRVRSVGELLQNQFRIGLSRMERVVKERMSIQDADVITPQALINIRPVVAAIKEFFGSSQLSQFMDQHNPLSELTHKRRLSALGPGGLSRERAGFEVRDVHNSHYGRMCPIETPEGPNIGLIGSLSNYARINQFGFMETPYRKVDKNKKRVTDEVRYLTADEEDSITIAQANEPLDKNGWFVNERVTARYHEETVLSSRDRVDYMDVSPKQVVSIATAMIPFLENDDANRALMGANMQRQAVPLLRTQAPLIGTGMEYKAACDSGVMVLAKRAGTVESVAADQIKVRAEDGSLDTYKLQKYLRSNQGTCINQVPIVNQGDTVMERQPIADGPATDHGELALGYNILVAYMPWEGYNYEDAVLLSENLVKRDLYTSIHIEEYECDARDTKLGPEEVTRDIPNVAEDALRDLDEDGIVRI
;
A
#
# COMPACT_ATOMS: atom_id res chain seq x y z
N MET A 1 41.24 -1.79 -9.35
CA MET A 1 41.47 -0.33 -9.35
C MET A 1 40.38 0.32 -8.55
N PHE A 2 40.75 1.20 -7.63
CA PHE A 2 39.78 1.92 -6.81
C PHE A 2 39.28 3.13 -7.56
N ASN A 3 37.96 3.29 -7.66
CA ASN A 3 37.39 4.43 -8.36
C ASN A 3 37.06 5.53 -7.34
N PRO A 4 37.65 6.73 -7.47
CA PRO A 4 37.26 7.86 -6.64
C PRO A 4 35.83 8.30 -7.04
N VAL A 5 34.96 8.39 -6.06
CA VAL A 5 33.56 8.85 -6.21
C VAL A 5 33.39 10.11 -5.36
N PRO A 6 33.01 11.24 -5.95
CA PRO A 6 32.72 12.45 -5.18
C PRO A 6 31.42 12.26 -4.36
N VAL A 7 31.46 12.54 -3.08
CA VAL A 7 30.32 12.52 -2.17
C VAL A 7 30.25 13.89 -1.48
N GLY A 8 29.41 14.78 -2.00
CA GLY A 8 29.42 16.17 -1.57
C GLY A 8 30.79 16.83 -1.79
N LYS A 9 31.38 17.39 -0.75
CA LYS A 9 32.74 17.98 -0.79
C LYS A 9 33.88 16.96 -0.55
N ARG A 10 33.53 15.69 -0.22
CA ARG A 10 34.53 14.64 0.07
C ARG A 10 34.68 13.69 -1.12
N THR A 11 35.79 13.00 -1.19
CA THR A 11 36.03 11.92 -2.16
C THR A 11 36.12 10.61 -1.42
N ARG A 12 35.26 9.64 -1.81
CA ARG A 12 35.35 8.27 -1.32
C ARG A 12 35.90 7.35 -2.39
N TYR A 13 36.57 6.30 -1.97
CA TYR A 13 37.08 5.27 -2.89
C TYR A 13 36.07 4.11 -2.94
N SER A 14 35.52 3.87 -4.11
CA SER A 14 34.58 2.77 -4.31
C SER A 14 35.30 1.47 -4.60
N TYR A 15 34.99 0.43 -3.84
CA TYR A 15 35.47 -0.95 -4.04
C TYR A 15 34.36 -1.79 -4.72
N ALA A 16 33.32 -1.20 -5.20
CA ALA A 16 32.21 -1.90 -5.84
C ALA A 16 32.67 -2.67 -7.08
N LYS A 17 32.32 -3.94 -7.14
CA LYS A 17 32.59 -4.83 -8.30
C LYS A 17 31.50 -4.77 -9.35
N ILE A 18 30.29 -4.42 -8.95
CA ILE A 18 29.10 -4.33 -9.81
C ILE A 18 28.88 -2.88 -10.18
N LYS A 19 28.73 -2.61 -11.48
CA LYS A 19 28.42 -1.28 -11.98
C LYS A 19 26.96 -0.94 -11.66
N GLU A 20 26.73 0.24 -11.15
CA GLU A 20 25.38 0.76 -10.96
C GLU A 20 24.71 1.03 -12.31
N VAL A 21 23.53 0.45 -12.53
CA VAL A 21 22.83 0.47 -13.83
C VAL A 21 21.75 1.55 -13.84
N MET A 22 21.08 1.74 -12.70
CA MET A 22 20.04 2.74 -12.53
C MET A 22 20.21 3.48 -11.21
N GLU A 23 19.77 4.71 -11.20
CA GLU A 23 19.70 5.48 -9.97
C GLU A 23 18.55 4.95 -9.10
N MET A 24 18.78 4.89 -7.80
CA MET A 24 17.76 4.49 -6.83
C MET A 24 16.62 5.52 -6.82
N PRO A 25 15.34 5.11 -6.83
CA PRO A 25 14.21 6.04 -6.74
C PRO A 25 14.26 6.85 -5.45
N HIS A 26 13.57 7.98 -5.43
CA HIS A 26 13.48 8.79 -4.22
C HIS A 26 12.80 7.99 -3.10
N LEU A 27 13.42 7.95 -1.93
CA LEU A 27 13.02 7.04 -0.86
C LEU A 27 11.65 7.37 -0.21
N LEU A 28 11.17 8.60 -0.38
CA LEU A 28 9.86 9.06 0.12
C LEU A 28 8.72 8.98 -0.90
N ASP A 29 8.95 8.43 -2.07
CA ASP A 29 7.94 8.40 -3.15
C ASP A 29 6.66 7.66 -2.75
N ILE A 30 6.75 6.63 -1.90
CA ILE A 30 5.58 5.90 -1.40
C ILE A 30 4.58 6.83 -0.71
N GLN A 31 5.05 7.78 0.09
CA GLN A 31 4.21 8.74 0.79
C GLN A 31 3.76 9.87 -0.15
N ARG A 32 4.69 10.49 -0.83
CA ARG A 32 4.46 11.68 -1.66
C ARG A 32 3.56 11.40 -2.85
N ASN A 33 3.85 10.35 -3.61
CA ASN A 33 3.06 9.99 -4.79
C ASN A 33 1.64 9.58 -4.44
N SER A 34 1.46 8.84 -3.34
CA SER A 34 0.14 8.43 -2.88
C SER A 34 -0.73 9.62 -2.46
N TYR A 35 -0.17 10.57 -1.73
CA TYR A 35 -0.90 11.76 -1.32
C TYR A 35 -1.22 12.67 -2.50
N GLN A 36 -0.30 12.81 -3.45
CA GLN A 36 -0.50 13.60 -4.66
C GLN A 36 -1.60 12.99 -5.54
N TRP A 37 -1.61 11.66 -5.69
CA TRP A 37 -2.71 10.95 -6.36
C TRP A 37 -4.06 11.22 -5.68
N PHE A 38 -4.09 11.21 -4.34
CA PHE A 38 -5.32 11.50 -3.60
C PHE A 38 -5.84 12.90 -3.90
N LEU A 39 -4.98 13.91 -3.94
CA LEU A 39 -5.37 15.28 -4.27
C LEU A 39 -5.81 15.47 -5.72
N SER A 40 -5.17 14.78 -6.68
CA SER A 40 -5.47 14.93 -8.10
C SER A 40 -6.70 14.13 -8.55
N ASP A 41 -6.72 12.84 -8.21
CA ASP A 41 -7.69 11.87 -8.73
C ASP A 41 -8.58 11.28 -7.63
N GLY A 42 -8.04 11.00 -6.47
CA GLY A 42 -8.75 10.36 -5.39
C GLY A 42 -9.97 11.13 -4.89
N LEU A 43 -9.85 12.45 -4.73
CA LEU A 43 -10.98 13.31 -4.35
C LEU A 43 -12.03 13.38 -5.46
N LYS A 44 -11.62 13.46 -6.73
CA LYS A 44 -12.54 13.46 -7.88
C LYS A 44 -13.36 12.18 -7.95
N GLU A 45 -12.71 11.03 -7.75
CA GLU A 45 -13.40 9.74 -7.71
C GLU A 45 -14.49 9.72 -6.63
N ILE A 46 -14.19 10.18 -5.42
CA ILE A 46 -15.16 10.18 -4.33
C ILE A 46 -16.35 11.08 -4.63
N PHE A 47 -16.11 12.30 -5.10
CA PHE A 47 -17.18 13.22 -5.42
C PHE A 47 -18.05 12.70 -6.57
N ARG A 48 -17.45 12.02 -7.54
CA ARG A 48 -18.18 11.34 -8.62
C ARG A 48 -19.02 10.16 -8.10
N ASP A 49 -18.48 9.35 -7.21
CA ASP A 49 -19.14 8.18 -6.65
C ASP A 49 -20.39 8.55 -5.82
N ILE A 50 -20.34 9.70 -5.14
CA ILE A 50 -21.47 10.17 -4.31
C ILE A 50 -22.49 10.96 -5.12
N SER A 51 -22.03 11.66 -6.14
CA SER A 51 -22.91 12.41 -7.04
C SER A 51 -23.66 11.45 -8.00
N PRO A 52 -24.94 11.71 -8.31
CA PRO A 52 -25.82 12.69 -7.70
C PRO A 52 -26.48 12.20 -6.41
N ILE A 53 -26.71 13.10 -5.46
CA ILE A 53 -27.58 12.85 -4.32
C ILE A 53 -29.01 13.28 -4.69
N GLN A 54 -29.94 12.34 -4.68
CA GLN A 54 -31.33 12.58 -5.05
C GLN A 54 -32.23 12.48 -3.83
N ASP A 55 -33.25 13.29 -3.81
CA ASP A 55 -34.36 13.16 -2.88
C ASP A 55 -35.18 11.87 -3.15
N PHE A 56 -36.01 11.45 -2.20
CA PHE A 56 -36.89 10.28 -2.32
C PHE A 56 -37.86 10.38 -3.49
N THR A 57 -38.26 11.59 -3.86
CA THR A 57 -39.13 11.87 -5.01
C THR A 57 -38.37 12.00 -6.33
N GLY A 58 -37.06 12.16 -6.28
CA GLY A 58 -36.18 12.38 -7.44
C GLY A 58 -36.26 13.78 -8.04
N ASN A 59 -36.95 14.73 -7.40
CA ASN A 59 -37.16 16.10 -7.90
C ASN A 59 -35.94 17.00 -7.65
N LEU A 60 -35.31 16.87 -6.48
CA LEU A 60 -34.12 17.62 -6.12
C LEU A 60 -32.87 16.75 -6.36
N VAL A 61 -31.92 17.31 -7.10
CA VAL A 61 -30.64 16.64 -7.43
C VAL A 61 -29.50 17.53 -7.05
N LEU A 62 -28.67 17.06 -6.11
CA LEU A 62 -27.44 17.71 -5.69
C LEU A 62 -26.25 16.97 -6.30
N SER A 63 -25.36 17.69 -6.98
CA SER A 63 -24.12 17.16 -7.55
C SER A 63 -22.93 18.00 -7.15
N PHE A 64 -21.80 17.32 -6.91
CA PHE A 64 -20.49 17.93 -6.68
C PHE A 64 -19.76 18.01 -8.03
N GLU A 65 -19.26 19.19 -8.40
CA GLU A 65 -18.58 19.39 -9.69
C GLU A 65 -17.06 19.42 -9.50
N ASP A 66 -16.54 20.55 -9.09
CA ASP A 66 -15.11 20.77 -8.90
C ASP A 66 -14.79 21.15 -7.47
N PHE A 67 -13.53 20.93 -7.07
CA PHE A 67 -13.04 21.34 -5.78
C PHE A 67 -11.76 22.15 -5.88
N SER A 68 -11.49 22.96 -4.88
CA SER A 68 -10.26 23.72 -4.72
C SER A 68 -9.73 23.60 -3.29
N LEU A 69 -8.42 23.55 -3.16
CA LEU A 69 -7.73 23.69 -1.88
C LEU A 69 -7.16 25.11 -1.81
N GLY A 70 -7.47 25.81 -0.72
CA GLY A 70 -6.87 27.10 -0.43
C GLY A 70 -5.47 27.00 0.17
N ASP A 71 -4.90 28.13 0.48
CA ASP A 71 -3.62 28.21 1.17
C ASP A 71 -3.75 27.81 2.65
N PRO A 72 -2.73 27.16 3.24
CA PRO A 72 -2.74 26.82 4.65
C PRO A 72 -2.76 28.09 5.50
N LYS A 73 -3.49 28.04 6.61
CA LYS A 73 -3.63 29.19 7.53
C LYS A 73 -2.31 29.55 8.22
N TYR A 74 -1.49 28.55 8.52
CA TYR A 74 -0.23 28.69 9.23
C TYR A 74 0.87 27.95 8.48
N GLU A 75 2.11 28.43 8.58
CA GLU A 75 3.30 27.72 8.14
C GLU A 75 3.64 26.57 9.09
N ILE A 76 4.56 25.67 8.66
CA ILE A 76 4.94 24.46 9.40
C ILE A 76 5.46 24.81 10.81
N ASP A 77 6.35 25.77 10.92
CA ASP A 77 6.96 26.15 12.19
C ASP A 77 5.94 26.81 13.12
N GLU A 78 5.04 27.62 12.57
CA GLU A 78 3.95 28.26 13.31
C GLU A 78 2.91 27.23 13.81
N CYS A 79 2.63 26.19 13.02
CA CYS A 79 1.76 25.07 13.46
C CYS A 79 2.35 24.33 14.65
N LYS A 80 3.66 24.12 14.67
CA LYS A 80 4.35 23.46 15.80
C LYS A 80 4.36 24.30 17.05
N GLU A 81 4.57 25.61 16.93
CA GLU A 81 4.56 26.56 18.07
C GLU A 81 3.18 26.74 18.68
N ARG A 82 2.12 26.71 17.85
CA ARG A 82 0.73 26.95 18.28
C ARG A 82 -0.07 25.68 18.58
N ASP A 83 0.56 24.49 18.52
CA ASP A 83 -0.15 23.22 18.61
C ASP A 83 -1.34 23.11 17.65
N ALA A 84 -1.16 23.64 16.44
CA ALA A 84 -2.16 23.66 15.39
C ALA A 84 -1.91 22.55 14.37
N THR A 85 -2.94 22.23 13.59
CA THR A 85 -2.85 21.30 12.47
C THR A 85 -2.52 22.06 11.18
N LEU A 86 -1.54 21.57 10.42
CA LEU A 86 -1.25 22.08 9.09
C LEU A 86 -2.37 21.63 8.16
N ALA A 87 -3.29 22.53 7.84
CA ALA A 87 -4.46 22.21 7.03
C ALA A 87 -4.81 23.37 6.09
N ALA A 88 -5.40 23.02 4.95
CA ALA A 88 -5.93 23.98 3.99
C ALA A 88 -7.45 23.84 3.88
N PRO A 89 -8.19 24.96 3.65
CA PRO A 89 -9.63 24.89 3.44
C PRO A 89 -9.96 24.19 2.13
N LEU A 90 -10.77 23.15 2.22
CA LEU A 90 -11.34 22.45 1.06
C LEU A 90 -12.67 23.12 0.70
N ARG A 91 -12.79 23.58 -0.53
CA ARG A 91 -14.00 24.18 -1.09
C ARG A 91 -14.46 23.38 -2.29
N VAL A 92 -15.75 23.17 -2.40
CA VAL A 92 -16.35 22.36 -3.46
C VAL A 92 -17.47 23.14 -4.12
N ASN A 93 -17.50 23.16 -5.44
CA ASN A 93 -18.60 23.69 -6.22
C ASN A 93 -19.75 22.69 -6.24
N VAL A 94 -20.88 23.09 -5.66
CA VAL A 94 -22.05 22.26 -5.53
C VAL A 94 -23.17 22.85 -6.38
N ARG A 95 -23.80 21.97 -7.16
CA ARG A 95 -24.93 22.29 -8.03
C ARG A 95 -26.18 21.58 -7.52
N LEU A 96 -27.20 22.37 -7.21
CA LEU A 96 -28.53 21.89 -6.86
C LEU A 96 -29.49 22.18 -8.04
N MET A 97 -30.12 21.13 -8.55
CA MET A 97 -31.08 21.22 -9.64
C MET A 97 -32.46 20.78 -9.13
N ASN A 98 -33.47 21.60 -9.33
CA ASN A 98 -34.85 21.24 -9.15
C ASN A 98 -35.42 20.86 -10.53
N ARG A 99 -35.86 19.59 -10.69
CA ARG A 99 -36.37 19.07 -11.96
C ARG A 99 -37.80 19.57 -12.28
N GLU A 100 -38.59 19.94 -11.28
CA GLU A 100 -39.95 20.46 -11.48
C GLU A 100 -39.92 21.90 -12.04
N THR A 101 -39.09 22.75 -11.45
CA THR A 101 -38.99 24.18 -11.84
C THR A 101 -37.93 24.45 -12.90
N GLY A 102 -37.00 23.50 -13.11
CA GLY A 102 -35.82 23.69 -13.95
C GLY A 102 -34.78 24.64 -13.38
N GLU A 103 -34.92 25.07 -12.14
CA GLU A 103 -34.00 25.98 -11.47
C GLU A 103 -32.70 25.29 -11.10
N ILE A 104 -31.56 25.93 -11.39
CA ILE A 104 -30.23 25.48 -11.04
C ILE A 104 -29.60 26.51 -10.11
N LYS A 105 -29.23 26.08 -8.91
CA LYS A 105 -28.47 26.88 -7.93
C LYS A 105 -27.07 26.30 -7.83
N GLN A 106 -26.05 27.09 -8.16
CA GLN A 106 -24.64 26.70 -8.00
C GLN A 106 -23.97 27.57 -6.96
N GLN A 107 -23.26 26.94 -6.04
CA GLN A 107 -22.60 27.63 -4.95
C GLN A 107 -21.31 26.90 -4.54
N GLU A 108 -20.28 27.68 -4.21
CA GLU A 108 -19.07 27.14 -3.60
C GLU A 108 -19.32 26.92 -2.10
N VAL A 109 -19.13 25.71 -1.62
CA VAL A 109 -19.37 25.30 -0.23
C VAL A 109 -18.05 24.90 0.42
N PHE A 110 -17.80 25.42 1.61
CA PHE A 110 -16.68 25.04 2.44
C PHE A 110 -16.93 23.64 3.05
N MET A 111 -16.00 22.71 2.84
CA MET A 111 -16.10 21.31 3.28
C MET A 111 -15.25 20.98 4.52
N GLY A 112 -14.55 21.96 5.06
CA GLY A 112 -13.68 21.81 6.22
C GLY A 112 -12.20 22.02 5.89
N ASP A 113 -11.39 22.07 6.92
CA ASP A 113 -9.93 22.14 6.80
C ASP A 113 -9.37 20.73 6.62
N PHE A 114 -8.64 20.53 5.52
CA PHE A 114 -8.06 19.26 5.17
C PHE A 114 -6.55 19.25 5.48
N PRO A 115 -6.04 18.27 6.28
CA PRO A 115 -4.63 18.19 6.60
C PRO A 115 -3.73 18.03 5.39
N LEU A 116 -2.67 18.82 5.32
CA LEU A 116 -1.69 18.80 4.25
C LEU A 116 -0.45 18.00 4.65
N MET A 117 0.10 17.28 3.67
CA MET A 117 1.37 16.61 3.80
C MET A 117 2.52 17.61 3.62
N THR A 118 3.53 17.52 4.49
CA THR A 118 4.78 18.27 4.33
C THR A 118 5.63 17.70 3.20
N ASP A 119 6.64 18.43 2.74
CA ASP A 119 7.57 17.98 1.70
C ASP A 119 8.33 16.69 2.08
N THR A 120 8.43 16.41 3.38
CA THR A 120 9.07 15.22 3.94
C THR A 120 8.14 14.03 4.12
N GLY A 121 6.88 14.12 3.69
CA GLY A 121 5.91 13.02 3.76
C GLY A 121 5.24 12.84 5.13
N THR A 122 5.22 13.86 5.96
CA THR A 122 4.61 13.85 7.29
C THR A 122 3.39 14.76 7.37
N PHE A 123 2.57 14.56 8.42
CA PHE A 123 1.45 15.44 8.74
C PHE A 123 1.68 16.09 10.11
N ILE A 124 1.31 17.34 10.25
CA ILE A 124 1.38 18.04 11.52
C ILE A 124 -0.04 18.14 12.07
N ILE A 125 -0.31 17.36 13.10
CA ILE A 125 -1.61 17.26 13.76
C ILE A 125 -1.46 17.73 15.21
N ASN A 126 -2.14 18.83 15.57
CA ASN A 126 -2.05 19.43 16.89
C ASN A 126 -0.60 19.72 17.33
N GLY A 127 0.21 20.21 16.41
CA GLY A 127 1.62 20.52 16.62
C GLY A 127 2.58 19.33 16.61
N ALA A 128 2.08 18.09 16.61
CA ALA A 128 2.88 16.88 16.56
C ALA A 128 3.03 16.37 15.13
N GLU A 129 4.24 15.99 14.76
CA GLU A 129 4.54 15.41 13.46
C GLU A 129 4.18 13.92 13.46
N ARG A 130 3.32 13.51 12.52
CA ARG A 130 2.79 12.15 12.40
C ARG A 130 3.05 11.57 11.03
N VAL A 131 3.18 10.26 10.99
CA VAL A 131 3.32 9.47 9.75
C VAL A 131 2.14 8.52 9.63
N ILE A 132 1.54 8.48 8.44
CA ILE A 132 0.55 7.48 8.11
C ILE A 132 1.27 6.27 7.51
N VAL A 133 1.28 5.17 8.25
CA VAL A 133 1.93 3.92 7.83
C VAL A 133 1.11 3.22 6.77
N SER A 134 1.76 2.77 5.70
CA SER A 134 1.11 1.98 4.66
C SER A 134 0.68 0.62 5.20
N GLN A 135 -0.47 0.14 4.77
CA GLN A 135 -1.07 -1.11 5.23
C GLN A 135 -0.99 -2.18 4.16
N LEU A 136 -0.58 -3.39 4.54
CA LEU A 136 -0.70 -4.59 3.72
C LEU A 136 -2.06 -5.23 3.95
N VAL A 137 -2.82 -5.41 2.87
CA VAL A 137 -4.12 -6.05 2.90
C VAL A 137 -4.24 -7.09 1.82
N ARG A 138 -5.16 -8.03 2.00
CA ARG A 138 -5.52 -8.97 0.96
C ARG A 138 -6.19 -8.21 -0.19
N SER A 139 -5.72 -8.43 -1.42
CA SER A 139 -6.29 -7.78 -2.60
C SER A 139 -7.74 -8.22 -2.83
N PRO A 140 -8.65 -7.34 -3.25
CA PRO A 140 -9.92 -7.76 -3.80
C PRO A 140 -9.73 -8.70 -4.99
N GLY A 141 -10.60 -9.68 -5.15
CA GLY A 141 -10.52 -10.66 -6.23
C GLY A 141 -11.12 -12.00 -5.84
N ALA A 142 -10.92 -13.02 -6.67
CA ALA A 142 -11.33 -14.39 -6.39
C ALA A 142 -10.12 -15.24 -6.01
N TYR A 143 -10.24 -15.98 -4.93
CA TYR A 143 -9.21 -16.86 -4.38
C TYR A 143 -9.70 -18.29 -4.29
N TYR A 144 -8.83 -19.23 -4.58
CA TYR A 144 -9.10 -20.66 -4.55
C TYR A 144 -8.05 -21.35 -3.70
N VAL A 145 -8.51 -22.07 -2.69
CA VAL A 145 -7.65 -22.74 -1.70
C VAL A 145 -8.00 -24.22 -1.66
N GLU A 146 -6.97 -25.05 -1.61
CA GLU A 146 -7.08 -26.49 -1.35
C GLU A 146 -6.89 -26.75 0.14
N SER A 147 -7.74 -27.57 0.73
CA SER A 147 -7.60 -28.05 2.10
C SER A 147 -7.75 -29.57 2.14
N MET A 148 -7.09 -30.19 3.10
CA MET A 148 -7.19 -31.62 3.30
C MET A 148 -8.09 -31.92 4.50
N ASP A 149 -9.15 -32.68 4.27
CA ASP A 149 -10.00 -33.16 5.36
C ASP A 149 -9.26 -34.24 6.19
N PRO A 150 -9.58 -34.44 7.48
CA PRO A 150 -9.03 -35.52 8.26
C PRO A 150 -9.20 -36.92 7.66
N SER A 151 -10.20 -37.14 6.80
CA SER A 151 -10.41 -38.36 6.03
C SER A 151 -9.45 -38.54 4.84
N GLY A 152 -8.59 -37.56 4.54
CA GLY A 152 -7.68 -37.58 3.40
C GLY A 152 -8.29 -37.10 2.09
N LYS A 153 -9.55 -36.65 2.08
CA LYS A 153 -10.20 -36.09 0.89
C LYS A 153 -9.76 -34.64 0.67
N LYS A 154 -9.42 -34.30 -0.57
CA LYS A 154 -9.14 -32.90 -0.96
C LYS A 154 -10.44 -32.13 -1.07
N LEU A 155 -10.51 -31.03 -0.35
CA LEU A 155 -11.62 -30.08 -0.39
C LEU A 155 -11.14 -28.76 -0.99
N TYR A 156 -11.96 -28.16 -1.80
CA TYR A 156 -11.66 -26.90 -2.43
C TYR A 156 -12.64 -25.81 -1.98
N SER A 157 -12.12 -24.65 -1.77
CA SER A 157 -12.91 -23.47 -1.42
C SER A 157 -12.55 -22.28 -2.31
N SER A 158 -13.52 -21.45 -2.56
CA SER A 158 -13.34 -20.18 -3.27
C SER A 158 -13.90 -19.05 -2.46
N THR A 159 -13.20 -17.93 -2.44
CA THR A 159 -13.68 -16.71 -1.79
C THR A 159 -13.56 -15.54 -2.75
N VAL A 160 -14.69 -14.90 -3.04
CA VAL A 160 -14.71 -13.65 -3.80
C VAL A 160 -14.77 -12.48 -2.83
N ILE A 161 -13.73 -11.68 -2.81
CA ILE A 161 -13.55 -10.57 -1.88
C ILE A 161 -13.67 -9.26 -2.66
N PRO A 162 -14.66 -8.41 -2.36
CA PRO A 162 -14.74 -7.04 -2.88
C PRO A 162 -13.83 -6.10 -2.06
N ASN A 163 -13.55 -4.93 -2.62
CA ASN A 163 -12.95 -3.84 -1.84
C ASN A 163 -13.93 -3.30 -0.78
N ARG A 164 -15.21 -3.28 -1.13
CA ARG A 164 -16.32 -2.90 -0.25
C ARG A 164 -17.57 -3.69 -0.65
N GLY A 165 -18.19 -4.39 0.28
CA GLY A 165 -19.42 -5.16 0.03
C GLY A 165 -19.40 -6.54 0.68
N ALA A 166 -20.38 -7.35 0.32
CA ALA A 166 -20.56 -8.70 0.83
C ALA A 166 -19.60 -9.70 0.17
N TRP A 167 -19.03 -10.57 0.97
CA TRP A 167 -18.21 -11.68 0.48
C TRP A 167 -19.07 -12.83 -0.02
N ILE A 168 -18.59 -13.53 -1.04
CA ILE A 168 -19.15 -14.79 -1.51
C ILE A 168 -18.11 -15.88 -1.25
N GLU A 169 -18.46 -16.84 -0.42
CA GLU A 169 -17.62 -17.99 -0.12
C GLU A 169 -18.28 -19.25 -0.70
N LEU A 170 -17.55 -20.02 -1.48
CA LEU A 170 -17.97 -21.29 -2.03
C LEU A 170 -17.11 -22.38 -1.42
N GLU A 171 -17.73 -23.45 -0.91
CA GLU A 171 -17.02 -24.54 -0.24
C GLU A 171 -17.56 -25.89 -0.72
N THR A 172 -16.65 -26.83 -0.97
CA THR A 172 -17.02 -28.23 -1.15
C THR A 172 -17.06 -28.94 0.19
N ASP A 173 -18.04 -29.81 0.37
CA ASP A 173 -18.18 -30.64 1.58
C ASP A 173 -17.67 -32.07 1.31
N VAL A 174 -17.43 -32.82 2.38
CA VAL A 174 -17.03 -34.24 2.35
C VAL A 174 -18.05 -35.11 1.59
N ASN A 175 -19.32 -34.70 1.59
CA ASN A 175 -20.43 -35.38 0.91
C ASN A 175 -20.62 -34.95 -0.55
N ASP A 176 -19.65 -34.29 -1.18
CA ASP A 176 -19.72 -33.80 -2.55
C ASP A 176 -20.86 -32.77 -2.78
N VAL A 177 -21.16 -31.96 -1.80
CA VAL A 177 -22.11 -30.87 -1.89
C VAL A 177 -21.34 -29.56 -1.99
N LEU A 178 -21.67 -28.75 -2.99
CA LEU A 178 -21.16 -27.40 -3.16
C LEU A 178 -22.08 -26.41 -2.47
N SER A 179 -21.59 -25.79 -1.41
CA SER A 179 -22.31 -24.79 -0.66
C SER A 179 -21.79 -23.39 -0.90
N ALA A 180 -22.68 -22.41 -0.85
CA ALA A 180 -22.36 -21.00 -0.87
C ALA A 180 -22.67 -20.35 0.47
N ARG A 181 -21.91 -19.33 0.81
CA ARG A 181 -22.15 -18.47 1.99
C ARG A 181 -22.05 -17.02 1.55
N ILE A 182 -23.05 -16.24 1.89
CA ILE A 182 -23.12 -14.81 1.58
C ILE A 182 -22.95 -14.03 2.89
N ASP A 183 -21.93 -13.18 2.93
CA ASP A 183 -21.66 -12.25 4.05
C ASP A 183 -21.71 -12.91 5.46
N ARG A 184 -21.00 -14.04 5.62
CA ARG A 184 -20.90 -14.80 6.88
C ARG A 184 -22.20 -15.41 7.40
N THR A 185 -23.23 -15.52 6.59
CA THR A 185 -24.49 -16.18 6.94
C THR A 185 -24.36 -17.71 6.95
N ARG A 186 -25.45 -18.42 7.24
CA ARG A 186 -25.48 -19.89 7.17
C ARG A 186 -25.27 -20.38 5.74
N LYS A 187 -24.58 -21.51 5.60
CA LYS A 187 -24.37 -22.18 4.30
C LYS A 187 -25.70 -22.50 3.62
N LEU A 188 -25.73 -22.31 2.32
CA LEU A 188 -26.84 -22.68 1.43
C LEU A 188 -26.26 -23.45 0.23
N PRO A 189 -27.04 -24.36 -0.41
CA PRO A 189 -26.60 -24.98 -1.65
C PRO A 189 -26.32 -23.91 -2.70
N VAL A 190 -25.22 -24.06 -3.47
CA VAL A 190 -24.88 -23.08 -4.52
C VAL A 190 -25.96 -22.93 -5.58
N THR A 191 -26.76 -23.99 -5.80
CA THR A 191 -27.88 -24.01 -6.75
C THR A 191 -28.97 -23.03 -6.39
N VAL A 192 -29.22 -22.78 -5.11
CA VAL A 192 -30.12 -21.72 -4.64
C VAL A 192 -29.64 -20.32 -5.07
N LEU A 193 -28.35 -20.06 -4.95
CA LEU A 193 -27.76 -18.80 -5.41
C LEU A 193 -27.89 -18.66 -6.94
N ILE A 194 -27.63 -19.73 -7.69
CA ILE A 194 -27.71 -19.73 -9.16
C ILE A 194 -29.16 -19.51 -9.62
N ARG A 195 -30.14 -20.11 -8.95
CA ARG A 195 -31.57 -19.84 -9.23
C ARG A 195 -31.92 -18.38 -9.00
N ALA A 196 -31.50 -17.82 -7.89
CA ALA A 196 -31.73 -16.42 -7.59
C ALA A 196 -31.13 -15.45 -8.61
N LEU A 197 -30.07 -15.86 -9.31
CA LEU A 197 -29.44 -15.08 -10.38
C LEU A 197 -30.17 -15.17 -11.72
N GLY A 198 -31.20 -16.02 -11.84
CA GLY A 198 -32.07 -16.07 -13.00
C GLY A 198 -32.16 -17.39 -13.76
N TYR A 199 -31.55 -18.46 -13.26
CA TYR A 199 -31.64 -19.82 -13.84
C TYR A 199 -32.68 -20.64 -13.07
N ASP A 200 -33.90 -20.70 -13.57
CA ASP A 200 -35.07 -21.14 -12.79
C ASP A 200 -35.14 -22.67 -12.63
N SER A 201 -34.95 -23.42 -13.72
CA SER A 201 -35.11 -24.87 -13.69
C SER A 201 -33.84 -25.63 -13.26
N SER A 202 -34.05 -26.79 -12.59
CA SER A 202 -32.93 -27.69 -12.26
C SER A 202 -32.22 -28.24 -13.48
N GLU A 203 -32.93 -28.39 -14.58
CA GLU A 203 -32.41 -28.86 -15.85
C GLU A 203 -31.49 -27.82 -16.50
N GLU A 204 -31.88 -26.55 -16.46
CA GLU A 204 -31.03 -25.45 -16.93
C GLU A 204 -29.71 -25.36 -16.14
N ILE A 205 -29.79 -25.47 -14.81
CA ILE A 205 -28.59 -25.45 -13.95
C ILE A 205 -27.69 -26.66 -14.27
N ALA A 206 -28.24 -27.85 -14.41
CA ALA A 206 -27.48 -29.05 -14.76
C ALA A 206 -26.82 -28.91 -16.14
N ALA A 207 -27.54 -28.42 -17.14
CA ALA A 207 -27.01 -28.18 -18.50
C ALA A 207 -25.93 -27.05 -18.51
N LEU A 208 -26.10 -26.04 -17.65
CA LEU A 208 -25.13 -24.96 -17.54
C LEU A 208 -23.73 -25.46 -17.17
N PHE A 209 -23.65 -26.44 -16.28
CA PHE A 209 -22.38 -27.05 -15.82
C PHE A 209 -22.10 -28.45 -16.39
N ASP A 210 -22.70 -28.79 -17.52
CA ASP A 210 -22.50 -30.07 -18.24
C ASP A 210 -22.76 -31.31 -17.36
N ASN A 211 -23.81 -31.24 -16.55
CA ASN A 211 -24.23 -32.31 -15.64
C ASN A 211 -23.09 -32.76 -14.67
N HIS A 212 -22.27 -31.81 -14.20
CA HIS A 212 -21.17 -32.13 -13.30
C HIS A 212 -21.68 -32.85 -12.03
N PRO A 213 -21.05 -33.97 -11.58
CA PRO A 213 -21.52 -34.78 -10.45
C PRO A 213 -21.81 -33.99 -9.17
N LEU A 214 -20.94 -33.05 -8.80
CA LEU A 214 -21.12 -32.19 -7.64
C LEU A 214 -22.37 -31.31 -7.72
N ILE A 215 -22.68 -30.79 -8.90
CA ILE A 215 -23.90 -29.99 -9.11
C ILE A 215 -25.13 -30.88 -9.01
N MET A 216 -25.09 -32.08 -9.57
CA MET A 216 -26.21 -33.02 -9.47
C MET A 216 -26.48 -33.42 -8.00
N THR A 217 -25.45 -33.77 -7.25
CA THR A 217 -25.58 -34.08 -5.81
C THR A 217 -26.08 -32.85 -5.01
N THR A 218 -25.68 -31.65 -5.41
CA THR A 218 -26.14 -30.40 -4.75
C THR A 218 -27.61 -30.14 -5.08
N LEU A 219 -28.07 -30.39 -6.31
CA LEU A 219 -29.47 -30.26 -6.71
C LEU A 219 -30.39 -31.23 -5.93
N GLU A 220 -29.92 -32.42 -5.59
CA GLU A 220 -30.70 -33.36 -4.77
C GLU A 220 -30.94 -32.83 -3.34
N ARG A 221 -30.05 -32.01 -2.83
CA ARG A 221 -30.17 -31.36 -1.51
C ARG A 221 -30.83 -29.99 -1.54
N ASP A 222 -31.10 -29.46 -2.72
CA ASP A 222 -31.78 -28.18 -2.90
C ASP A 222 -33.29 -28.37 -2.71
N ASN A 223 -33.86 -27.68 -1.75
CA ASN A 223 -35.28 -27.73 -1.47
C ASN A 223 -36.10 -26.73 -2.30
N THR A 224 -35.44 -25.83 -3.02
CA THR A 224 -36.07 -24.80 -3.85
C THR A 224 -36.26 -25.29 -5.28
N LYS A 225 -37.39 -24.90 -5.90
CA LYS A 225 -37.70 -25.30 -7.27
C LYS A 225 -37.82 -24.14 -8.24
N THR A 226 -38.10 -22.95 -7.70
CA THR A 226 -38.32 -21.73 -8.49
C THR A 226 -37.39 -20.62 -8.03
N LYS A 227 -37.17 -19.63 -8.88
CA LYS A 227 -36.43 -18.41 -8.55
C LYS A 227 -36.98 -17.70 -7.32
N GLU A 228 -38.30 -17.63 -7.20
CA GLU A 228 -38.98 -16.96 -6.10
C GLU A 228 -38.70 -17.65 -4.77
N GLU A 229 -38.78 -18.99 -4.72
CA GLU A 229 -38.43 -19.77 -3.52
C GLU A 229 -36.98 -19.60 -3.13
N ALA A 230 -36.08 -19.56 -4.09
CA ALA A 230 -34.66 -19.34 -3.86
C ALA A 230 -34.37 -17.94 -3.26
N LEU A 231 -35.01 -16.91 -3.79
CA LEU A 231 -34.91 -15.55 -3.26
C LEU A 231 -35.40 -15.45 -1.82
N LEU A 232 -36.54 -16.11 -1.51
CA LEU A 232 -37.09 -16.15 -0.17
C LEU A 232 -36.16 -16.90 0.82
N ASP A 233 -35.55 -18.01 0.41
CA ASP A 233 -34.59 -18.76 1.26
C ASP A 233 -33.38 -17.90 1.57
N ILE A 234 -32.83 -17.21 0.57
CA ILE A 234 -31.69 -16.27 0.76
C ILE A 234 -32.08 -15.13 1.71
N TYR A 235 -33.30 -14.55 1.53
CA TYR A 235 -33.78 -13.47 2.37
C TYR A 235 -33.92 -13.91 3.84
N HIS A 236 -34.50 -15.08 4.10
CA HIS A 236 -34.64 -15.63 5.44
C HIS A 236 -33.27 -15.86 6.14
N ARG A 237 -32.23 -16.19 5.39
CA ARG A 237 -30.88 -16.39 5.92
C ARG A 237 -30.17 -15.08 6.20
N LEU A 238 -30.39 -14.06 5.36
CA LEU A 238 -29.81 -12.73 5.52
C LEU A 238 -30.50 -11.92 6.62
N ARG A 239 -31.83 -12.05 6.73
CA ARG A 239 -32.68 -11.33 7.67
C ARG A 239 -33.65 -12.27 8.39
N PRO A 240 -33.15 -13.04 9.36
CA PRO A 240 -34.01 -13.94 10.12
C PRO A 240 -35.04 -13.15 10.91
N GLY A 241 -36.34 -13.59 10.82
CA GLY A 241 -37.45 -13.01 11.58
C GLY A 241 -38.21 -11.90 10.87
N GLU A 242 -37.81 -11.44 9.69
CA GLU A 242 -38.59 -10.51 8.87
C GLU A 242 -39.52 -11.28 7.90
N PRO A 243 -40.76 -10.78 7.64
CA PRO A 243 -41.61 -11.39 6.62
C PRO A 243 -40.96 -11.22 5.24
N ALA A 244 -40.78 -12.35 4.55
CA ALA A 244 -40.17 -12.37 3.25
C ALA A 244 -41.20 -12.11 2.15
N VAL A 245 -40.92 -11.10 1.31
CA VAL A 245 -41.66 -10.78 0.09
C VAL A 245 -40.66 -10.86 -1.06
N VAL A 246 -41.08 -11.43 -2.20
CA VAL A 246 -40.20 -11.68 -3.35
C VAL A 246 -39.56 -10.40 -3.86
N ASP A 247 -40.32 -9.31 -3.98
CA ASP A 247 -39.78 -8.03 -4.45
C ASP A 247 -38.72 -7.46 -3.50
N ASN A 248 -38.92 -7.57 -2.20
CA ASN A 248 -37.96 -7.14 -1.18
C ASN A 248 -36.69 -8.01 -1.21
N ALA A 249 -36.85 -9.31 -1.43
CA ALA A 249 -35.72 -10.23 -1.55
C ALA A 249 -34.87 -9.96 -2.80
N GLN A 250 -35.50 -9.68 -3.95
CA GLN A 250 -34.80 -9.29 -5.17
C GLN A 250 -34.05 -7.96 -4.97
N GLN A 251 -34.73 -6.95 -4.41
CA GLN A 251 -34.08 -5.66 -4.10
C GLN A 251 -32.92 -5.81 -3.14
N LEU A 252 -33.02 -6.68 -2.13
CA LEU A 252 -31.92 -6.95 -1.21
C LEU A 252 -30.72 -7.57 -1.92
N LEU A 253 -30.94 -8.59 -2.75
CA LEU A 253 -29.89 -9.25 -3.52
C LEU A 253 -29.21 -8.26 -4.49
N ASP A 254 -30.01 -7.49 -5.23
CA ASP A 254 -29.50 -6.49 -6.16
C ASP A 254 -28.69 -5.41 -5.45
N SER A 255 -29.13 -4.96 -4.29
CA SER A 255 -28.40 -3.98 -3.48
C SER A 255 -27.11 -4.52 -2.89
N LEU A 256 -27.03 -5.83 -2.60
CA LEU A 256 -25.84 -6.44 -2.04
C LEU A 256 -24.69 -6.63 -3.05
N PHE A 257 -25.03 -6.93 -4.33
CA PHE A 257 -24.05 -7.32 -5.32
C PHE A 257 -23.96 -6.37 -6.52
N PHE A 258 -25.06 -5.74 -6.93
CA PHE A 258 -25.12 -5.00 -8.18
C PHE A 258 -25.26 -3.49 -8.02
N ASP A 259 -25.43 -3.01 -6.79
CA ASP A 259 -25.47 -1.57 -6.49
C ASP A 259 -24.06 -1.00 -6.33
N PRO A 260 -23.59 -0.08 -7.21
CA PRO A 260 -22.28 0.53 -7.11
C PRO A 260 -22.02 1.29 -5.79
N LYS A 261 -23.07 1.72 -5.11
CA LYS A 261 -22.97 2.40 -3.82
C LYS A 261 -22.65 1.46 -2.67
N ARG A 262 -23.02 0.19 -2.76
CA ARG A 262 -22.84 -0.83 -1.71
C ARG A 262 -21.75 -1.84 -2.02
N TYR A 263 -21.60 -2.21 -3.28
CA TYR A 263 -20.62 -3.20 -3.72
C TYR A 263 -19.60 -2.55 -4.67
N ASP A 264 -18.34 -2.68 -4.36
CA ASP A 264 -17.25 -2.09 -5.14
C ASP A 264 -16.04 -3.03 -5.13
N LEU A 265 -15.65 -3.52 -6.30
CA LEU A 265 -14.44 -4.29 -6.50
C LEU A 265 -13.20 -3.40 -6.57
N ALA A 266 -13.35 -2.10 -6.81
CA ALA A 266 -12.33 -1.20 -7.29
C ALA A 266 -11.68 -1.67 -8.62
N THR A 267 -10.81 -0.87 -9.17
CA THR A 267 -10.08 -1.23 -10.41
C THR A 267 -9.21 -2.47 -10.20
N VAL A 268 -8.59 -2.60 -9.03
CA VAL A 268 -7.76 -3.74 -8.68
C VAL A 268 -8.54 -5.05 -8.58
N GLY A 269 -9.73 -5.02 -8.00
CA GLY A 269 -10.59 -6.21 -7.91
C GLY A 269 -11.05 -6.68 -9.28
N ARG A 270 -11.45 -5.76 -10.15
CA ARG A 270 -11.79 -6.08 -11.56
C ARG A 270 -10.61 -6.64 -12.32
N TYR A 271 -9.42 -6.03 -12.18
CA TYR A 271 -8.19 -6.54 -12.77
C TYR A 271 -7.90 -7.99 -12.32
N LYS A 272 -7.97 -8.27 -11.03
CA LYS A 272 -7.71 -9.62 -10.47
C LYS A 272 -8.76 -10.63 -10.90
N LEU A 273 -10.04 -10.26 -10.92
CA LEU A 273 -11.12 -11.13 -11.41
C LEU A 273 -10.96 -11.45 -12.90
N THR A 274 -10.70 -10.45 -13.73
CA THR A 274 -10.48 -10.63 -15.16
C THR A 274 -9.24 -11.49 -15.42
N LYS A 275 -8.16 -11.30 -14.65
CA LYS A 275 -6.95 -12.12 -14.76
C LYS A 275 -7.19 -13.58 -14.39
N LYS A 276 -8.03 -13.87 -13.38
CA LYS A 276 -8.29 -15.23 -12.88
C LYS A 276 -9.41 -15.94 -13.64
N LEU A 277 -10.53 -15.26 -13.86
CA LEU A 277 -11.75 -15.82 -14.43
C LEU A 277 -11.97 -15.50 -15.91
N GLY A 278 -11.18 -14.60 -16.46
CA GLY A 278 -11.28 -14.21 -17.87
C GLY A 278 -10.86 -15.36 -18.81
N TRP A 279 -11.54 -15.45 -19.92
CA TRP A 279 -11.38 -16.55 -20.89
C TRP A 279 -9.96 -16.67 -21.45
N ARG A 280 -9.29 -15.56 -21.78
CA ARG A 280 -7.95 -15.53 -22.36
C ARG A 280 -6.91 -16.27 -21.51
N ARG A 281 -6.92 -16.02 -20.20
CA ARG A 281 -6.00 -16.69 -19.26
C ARG A 281 -6.35 -18.14 -19.00
N ARG A 282 -7.64 -18.49 -19.03
CA ARG A 282 -8.11 -19.86 -18.77
C ARG A 282 -7.79 -20.83 -19.90
N ILE A 283 -7.68 -20.35 -21.13
CA ILE A 283 -7.38 -21.19 -22.31
C ILE A 283 -5.91 -21.17 -22.73
N LEU A 284 -5.10 -20.23 -22.22
CA LEU A 284 -3.68 -20.12 -22.55
C LEU A 284 -2.93 -21.42 -22.24
N GLY A 285 -2.19 -21.92 -23.25
CA GLY A 285 -1.44 -23.20 -23.18
C GLY A 285 -2.30 -24.44 -23.18
N ARG A 286 -3.62 -24.32 -23.44
CA ARG A 286 -4.54 -25.45 -23.47
C ARG A 286 -5.07 -25.73 -24.87
N ILE A 287 -5.64 -26.93 -25.08
CA ILE A 287 -6.19 -27.36 -26.35
C ILE A 287 -7.72 -27.21 -26.30
N LEU A 288 -8.29 -26.50 -27.26
CA LEU A 288 -9.73 -26.34 -27.38
C LEU A 288 -10.36 -27.58 -28.02
N ALA A 289 -11.53 -27.99 -27.50
CA ALA A 289 -12.33 -29.06 -28.12
C ALA A 289 -13.17 -28.52 -29.29
N GLU A 290 -13.54 -27.25 -29.27
CA GLU A 290 -14.28 -26.55 -30.29
C GLU A 290 -13.61 -25.23 -30.65
N PRO A 291 -13.58 -24.83 -31.94
CA PRO A 291 -12.97 -23.55 -32.31
C PRO A 291 -13.81 -22.37 -31.83
N ILE A 292 -13.14 -21.26 -31.49
CA ILE A 292 -13.83 -20.01 -31.24
C ILE A 292 -14.03 -19.31 -32.58
N VAL A 293 -15.29 -19.06 -32.91
CA VAL A 293 -15.72 -18.53 -34.22
C VAL A 293 -16.44 -17.22 -34.04
N ASN A 294 -16.15 -16.25 -34.87
CA ASN A 294 -16.95 -15.02 -34.97
C ASN A 294 -18.35 -15.41 -35.50
N GLN A 295 -19.39 -15.20 -34.72
CA GLN A 295 -20.76 -15.59 -35.08
C GLN A 295 -21.38 -14.76 -36.22
N GLU A 296 -20.86 -13.57 -36.48
CA GLU A 296 -21.33 -12.70 -37.55
C GLU A 296 -20.65 -13.02 -38.91
N THR A 297 -19.35 -13.29 -38.91
CA THR A 297 -18.56 -13.52 -40.12
C THR A 297 -18.34 -15.01 -40.45
N GLY A 298 -18.44 -15.90 -39.45
CA GLY A 298 -18.11 -17.30 -39.58
C GLY A 298 -16.59 -17.59 -39.59
N GLU A 299 -15.74 -16.58 -39.33
CA GLU A 299 -14.30 -16.73 -39.31
C GLU A 299 -13.83 -17.41 -38.03
N VAL A 300 -12.87 -18.32 -38.13
CA VAL A 300 -12.29 -18.99 -36.95
C VAL A 300 -11.24 -18.09 -36.34
N LEU A 301 -11.50 -17.60 -35.14
CA LEU A 301 -10.60 -16.73 -34.38
C LEU A 301 -9.50 -17.57 -33.70
N ILE A 302 -9.88 -18.68 -33.06
CA ILE A 302 -8.94 -19.59 -32.42
C ILE A 302 -9.29 -21.00 -32.85
N PRO A 303 -8.36 -21.75 -33.50
CA PRO A 303 -8.61 -23.10 -34.00
C PRO A 303 -8.72 -24.11 -32.85
N ALA A 304 -9.47 -25.19 -33.08
CA ALA A 304 -9.49 -26.37 -32.22
C ALA A 304 -8.22 -27.19 -32.41
N ASP A 305 -7.96 -28.11 -31.45
CA ASP A 305 -6.92 -29.15 -31.53
C ASP A 305 -5.45 -28.64 -31.58
N VAL A 306 -5.24 -27.36 -31.36
CA VAL A 306 -3.91 -26.72 -31.28
C VAL A 306 -3.74 -26.06 -29.92
N PRO A 307 -2.57 -26.20 -29.27
CA PRO A 307 -2.30 -25.43 -28.03
C PRO A 307 -2.42 -23.93 -28.29
N VAL A 308 -3.22 -23.24 -27.50
CA VAL A 308 -3.42 -21.79 -27.63
C VAL A 308 -2.19 -21.07 -27.10
N ASP A 309 -1.54 -20.28 -27.95
CA ASP A 309 -0.42 -19.42 -27.56
C ASP A 309 -0.85 -17.95 -27.35
N GLU A 310 0.06 -17.16 -26.80
CA GLU A 310 -0.21 -15.75 -26.48
C GLU A 310 -0.42 -14.92 -27.77
N ALA A 311 0.26 -15.27 -28.86
CA ALA A 311 0.11 -14.57 -30.14
C ALA A 311 -1.29 -14.75 -30.76
N MET A 312 -1.89 -15.93 -30.62
CA MET A 312 -3.27 -16.18 -31.05
C MET A 312 -4.28 -15.34 -30.26
N LEU A 313 -4.05 -15.21 -28.95
CA LEU A 313 -4.92 -14.40 -28.08
C LEU A 313 -4.82 -12.90 -28.37
N ASP A 314 -3.61 -12.42 -28.62
CA ASP A 314 -3.36 -11.01 -28.93
C ASP A 314 -3.91 -10.60 -30.31
N ALA A 315 -4.06 -11.57 -31.20
CA ALA A 315 -4.66 -11.34 -32.51
C ALA A 315 -6.17 -11.08 -32.47
N VAL A 316 -6.88 -11.52 -31.39
CA VAL A 316 -8.32 -11.30 -31.24
C VAL A 316 -8.62 -9.91 -30.72
N THR A 317 -9.25 -9.08 -31.52
CA THR A 317 -9.67 -7.72 -31.16
C THR A 317 -10.89 -7.72 -30.23
N PRO A 318 -11.13 -6.64 -29.47
CA PRO A 318 -12.32 -6.52 -28.61
C PRO A 318 -13.66 -6.60 -29.39
N GLU A 319 -13.66 -6.15 -30.64
CA GLU A 319 -14.84 -6.21 -31.53
C GLU A 319 -15.13 -7.66 -31.96
N GLU A 320 -14.12 -8.41 -32.33
CA GLU A 320 -14.23 -9.84 -32.64
C GLU A 320 -14.61 -10.68 -31.43
N GLU A 321 -14.12 -10.33 -30.23
CA GLU A 321 -14.52 -10.93 -28.97
C GLU A 321 -16.02 -10.72 -28.72
N ALA A 322 -16.51 -9.49 -28.90
CA ALA A 322 -17.91 -9.16 -28.75
C ALA A 322 -18.81 -9.88 -29.77
N ALA A 323 -18.30 -10.14 -30.97
CA ALA A 323 -19.01 -10.88 -32.03
C ALA A 323 -18.95 -12.40 -31.85
N ALA A 324 -17.95 -12.91 -31.15
CA ALA A 324 -17.81 -14.35 -30.86
C ALA A 324 -18.72 -14.81 -29.71
N PHE A 325 -19.03 -13.93 -28.77
CA PHE A 325 -19.79 -14.25 -27.58
C PHE A 325 -21.06 -13.39 -27.44
N GLN A 326 -22.18 -14.04 -27.23
CA GLN A 326 -23.47 -13.34 -27.07
C GLN A 326 -23.51 -12.57 -25.75
N LYS A 327 -24.08 -11.35 -25.78
CA LYS A 327 -24.12 -10.45 -24.61
C LYS A 327 -24.95 -10.98 -23.43
N ASP A 328 -25.98 -11.75 -23.69
CA ASP A 328 -26.98 -12.22 -22.70
C ASP A 328 -26.77 -13.66 -22.26
N GLU A 329 -25.75 -14.35 -22.75
CA GLU A 329 -25.43 -15.71 -22.40
C GLU A 329 -24.06 -15.81 -21.66
N PRO A 330 -23.88 -16.80 -20.78
CA PRO A 330 -22.60 -17.08 -20.18
C PRO A 330 -21.55 -17.43 -21.23
N LEU A 331 -20.38 -16.78 -21.17
CA LEU A 331 -19.28 -17.07 -22.08
C LEU A 331 -18.75 -18.48 -21.82
N THR A 332 -19.04 -19.41 -22.74
CA THR A 332 -18.72 -20.84 -22.61
C THR A 332 -17.66 -21.28 -23.61
N ILE A 333 -16.69 -22.06 -23.15
CA ILE A 333 -15.61 -22.61 -23.96
C ILE A 333 -15.46 -24.09 -23.62
N PHE A 334 -15.17 -24.93 -24.57
CA PHE A 334 -14.92 -26.34 -24.36
C PHE A 334 -13.44 -26.68 -24.54
N LEU A 335 -12.85 -27.26 -23.47
CA LEU A 335 -11.47 -27.75 -23.49
C LEU A 335 -11.39 -29.24 -23.66
N ARG A 336 -10.32 -29.69 -24.28
CA ARG A 336 -9.87 -31.08 -24.26
C ARG A 336 -8.79 -31.20 -23.17
N HIS A 337 -9.10 -31.94 -22.12
CA HIS A 337 -8.18 -32.19 -21.01
C HIS A 337 -7.89 -33.67 -20.88
N GLN A 338 -6.60 -33.99 -20.72
CA GLN A 338 -6.14 -35.31 -20.40
C GLN A 338 -6.02 -35.47 -18.89
N THR A 339 -6.80 -36.41 -18.32
CA THR A 339 -6.73 -36.70 -16.90
C THR A 339 -5.40 -37.36 -16.53
N GLU A 340 -5.02 -37.38 -15.26
CA GLU A 340 -3.83 -38.06 -14.76
C GLU A 340 -3.84 -39.56 -15.09
N GLU A 341 -5.02 -40.15 -15.28
CA GLU A 341 -5.22 -41.56 -15.69
C GLU A 341 -5.10 -41.77 -17.21
N GLY A 342 -4.90 -40.69 -17.98
CA GLY A 342 -4.71 -40.74 -19.44
C GLY A 342 -6.00 -40.71 -20.25
N GLU A 343 -7.16 -40.57 -19.64
CA GLU A 343 -8.45 -40.42 -20.33
C GLU A 343 -8.62 -38.98 -20.84
N GLU A 344 -9.09 -38.86 -22.09
CA GLU A 344 -9.50 -37.56 -22.63
C GLU A 344 -10.90 -37.18 -22.15
N LYS A 345 -11.01 -36.08 -21.44
CA LYS A 345 -12.27 -35.51 -20.95
C LYS A 345 -12.55 -34.15 -21.60
N ARG A 346 -13.75 -33.98 -22.09
CA ARG A 346 -14.25 -32.68 -22.54
C ARG A 346 -14.74 -31.92 -21.34
N LEU A 347 -14.21 -30.71 -21.09
CA LEU A 347 -14.58 -29.88 -19.98
C LEU A 347 -15.21 -28.58 -20.48
N LYS A 348 -16.31 -28.20 -19.88
CA LYS A 348 -17.01 -26.92 -20.13
C LYS A 348 -16.50 -25.87 -19.17
N LEU A 349 -15.99 -24.78 -19.71
CA LEU A 349 -15.58 -23.61 -18.96
C LEU A 349 -16.62 -22.51 -19.12
N ILE A 350 -17.08 -21.95 -18.01
CA ILE A 350 -17.82 -20.70 -17.99
C ILE A 350 -16.81 -19.62 -17.56
N CYS A 351 -16.60 -18.64 -18.41
CA CYS A 351 -15.63 -17.59 -18.21
C CYS A 351 -16.31 -16.26 -17.94
N SER A 352 -15.58 -15.37 -17.27
CA SER A 352 -16.01 -13.98 -17.10
C SER A 352 -15.77 -13.22 -18.40
N PRO A 353 -16.69 -12.33 -18.81
CA PRO A 353 -16.50 -11.48 -19.98
C PRO A 353 -15.35 -10.50 -19.72
N THR A 354 -14.69 -10.05 -20.78
CA THR A 354 -13.68 -9.01 -20.69
C THR A 354 -14.38 -7.67 -20.47
N LEU A 355 -14.27 -7.14 -19.27
CA LEU A 355 -14.83 -5.86 -18.89
C LEU A 355 -13.71 -4.85 -18.65
N GLU A 356 -14.00 -3.59 -18.94
CA GLU A 356 -13.09 -2.50 -18.59
C GLU A 356 -12.87 -2.41 -17.08
N TYR A 357 -11.69 -2.02 -16.66
CA TYR A 357 -11.35 -1.89 -15.23
C TYR A 357 -12.22 -0.87 -14.48
N GLN A 358 -12.90 0.00 -15.20
CA GLN A 358 -13.85 0.96 -14.65
C GLN A 358 -15.17 0.31 -14.21
N TYR A 359 -15.47 -0.91 -14.66
CA TYR A 359 -16.64 -1.65 -14.23
C TYR A 359 -16.42 -2.27 -12.85
N ARG A 360 -16.89 -1.59 -11.82
CA ARG A 360 -16.54 -1.82 -10.42
C ARG A 360 -17.47 -2.76 -9.66
N THR A 361 -18.60 -3.15 -10.22
CA THR A 361 -19.54 -4.10 -9.60
C THR A 361 -19.31 -5.52 -10.12
N ILE A 362 -19.64 -6.52 -9.30
CA ILE A 362 -19.66 -7.91 -9.76
C ILE A 362 -20.82 -8.12 -10.72
N THR A 363 -20.65 -9.04 -11.67
CA THR A 363 -21.72 -9.46 -12.57
C THR A 363 -22.22 -10.86 -12.22
N ARG A 364 -23.44 -11.22 -12.66
CA ARG A 364 -23.93 -12.59 -12.53
C ARG A 364 -23.01 -13.61 -13.19
N TYR A 365 -22.35 -13.21 -14.28
CA TYR A 365 -21.40 -14.07 -15.02
C TYR A 365 -20.10 -14.29 -14.24
N ASP A 366 -19.63 -13.32 -13.49
CA ASP A 366 -18.48 -13.47 -12.60
C ASP A 366 -18.72 -14.53 -11.52
N ILE A 367 -19.95 -14.56 -10.98
CA ILE A 367 -20.35 -15.55 -9.96
C ILE A 367 -20.38 -16.94 -10.59
N LEU A 368 -21.00 -17.07 -11.76
CA LEU A 368 -21.03 -18.34 -12.49
C LEU A 368 -19.63 -18.81 -12.90
N ALA A 369 -18.79 -17.89 -13.36
CA ALA A 369 -17.40 -18.19 -13.69
C ALA A 369 -16.61 -18.65 -12.46
N SER A 370 -16.89 -18.08 -11.28
CA SER A 370 -16.27 -18.52 -10.02
C SER A 370 -16.66 -19.94 -9.66
N VAL A 371 -17.93 -20.29 -9.80
CA VAL A 371 -18.41 -21.68 -9.59
C VAL A 371 -17.76 -22.63 -10.59
N SER A 372 -17.77 -22.27 -11.88
CA SER A 372 -17.15 -23.07 -12.93
C SER A 372 -15.65 -23.27 -12.72
N TYR A 373 -14.92 -22.26 -12.28
CA TYR A 373 -13.50 -22.39 -11.98
C TYR A 373 -13.24 -23.36 -10.83
N LEU A 374 -14.08 -23.32 -9.79
CA LEU A 374 -13.98 -24.27 -8.68
C LEU A 374 -14.23 -25.72 -9.13
N LEU A 375 -15.24 -25.96 -9.98
CA LEU A 375 -15.52 -27.29 -10.54
C LEU A 375 -14.36 -27.76 -11.41
N ASN A 376 -13.84 -26.90 -12.26
CA ASN A 376 -12.71 -27.24 -13.12
C ASN A 376 -11.41 -27.49 -12.34
N LEU A 377 -11.23 -26.83 -11.21
CA LEU A 377 -10.09 -27.05 -10.30
C LEU A 377 -10.14 -28.47 -9.72
N ILE A 378 -11.34 -28.96 -9.39
CA ILE A 378 -11.56 -30.32 -8.92
C ILE A 378 -11.25 -31.35 -10.03
N ASP A 379 -11.57 -31.00 -11.28
CA ASP A 379 -11.23 -31.80 -12.46
C ASP A 379 -9.74 -31.70 -12.90
N GLY A 380 -8.91 -30.97 -12.14
CA GLY A 380 -7.47 -30.83 -12.43
C GLY A 380 -7.12 -29.66 -13.36
N VAL A 381 -8.07 -28.80 -13.67
CA VAL A 381 -7.86 -27.63 -14.54
C VAL A 381 -7.93 -26.34 -13.73
N GLY A 382 -6.79 -25.71 -13.51
CA GLY A 382 -6.66 -24.47 -12.74
C GLY A 382 -5.51 -24.54 -11.75
N THR A 383 -5.35 -23.49 -10.97
CA THR A 383 -4.33 -23.38 -9.94
C THR A 383 -4.94 -22.79 -8.68
N THR A 384 -4.52 -23.29 -7.53
CA THR A 384 -4.82 -22.71 -6.23
C THR A 384 -4.01 -21.44 -6.01
N ASP A 385 -4.48 -20.58 -5.13
CA ASP A 385 -3.82 -19.31 -4.82
C ASP A 385 -3.15 -19.41 -3.45
N ASP A 386 -1.94 -18.85 -3.37
CA ASP A 386 -1.28 -18.60 -2.09
C ASP A 386 -1.66 -17.22 -1.58
N ILE A 387 -2.24 -17.18 -0.39
CA ILE A 387 -2.73 -15.95 0.25
C ILE A 387 -1.58 -15.02 0.63
N ASP A 388 -0.42 -15.58 0.96
CA ASP A 388 0.75 -14.83 1.43
C ASP A 388 1.64 -14.32 0.30
N HIS A 389 1.36 -14.73 -0.93
CA HIS A 389 2.05 -14.25 -2.11
C HIS A 389 1.77 -12.75 -2.32
N LEU A 390 2.82 -11.94 -2.58
CA LEU A 390 2.67 -10.50 -2.78
C LEU A 390 1.93 -10.09 -4.07
N GLY A 391 1.62 -11.02 -4.93
CA GLY A 391 0.64 -10.86 -6.00
C GLY A 391 -0.81 -10.86 -5.51
N ASN A 392 -1.07 -11.34 -4.29
CA ASN A 392 -2.38 -11.41 -3.64
C ASN A 392 -2.50 -10.47 -2.44
N ARG A 393 -1.41 -9.91 -1.98
CA ARG A 393 -1.37 -8.89 -0.93
C ARG A 393 -0.97 -7.57 -1.56
N ARG A 394 -1.78 -6.55 -1.33
CA ARG A 394 -1.54 -5.21 -1.84
C ARG A 394 -1.27 -4.21 -0.72
N VAL A 395 -0.71 -3.08 -1.08
CA VAL A 395 -0.43 -1.99 -0.17
C VAL A 395 -1.49 -0.91 -0.31
N ARG A 396 -2.13 -0.55 0.80
CA ARG A 396 -2.90 0.69 0.92
C ARG A 396 -1.99 1.78 1.46
N SER A 397 -1.64 2.72 0.61
CA SER A 397 -0.86 3.89 1.02
C SER A 397 -1.75 4.97 1.60
N VAL A 398 -1.15 6.05 2.08
CA VAL A 398 -1.85 7.17 2.74
C VAL A 398 -3.02 7.74 1.93
N GLY A 399 -2.86 7.87 0.62
CA GLY A 399 -3.91 8.42 -0.24
C GLY A 399 -5.19 7.58 -0.25
N GLU A 400 -5.06 6.26 -0.35
CA GLU A 400 -6.21 5.35 -0.31
C GLU A 400 -6.86 5.29 1.08
N LEU A 401 -6.06 5.33 2.14
CA LEU A 401 -6.56 5.38 3.51
C LEU A 401 -7.37 6.65 3.77
N LEU A 402 -6.87 7.80 3.33
CA LEU A 402 -7.59 9.07 3.40
C LEU A 402 -8.87 9.05 2.57
N GLN A 403 -8.82 8.50 1.36
CA GLN A 403 -9.98 8.34 0.49
C GLN A 403 -11.09 7.55 1.18
N ASN A 404 -10.77 6.45 1.83
CA ASN A 404 -11.74 5.62 2.54
C ASN A 404 -12.39 6.37 3.70
N GLN A 405 -11.61 7.11 4.48
CA GLN A 405 -12.13 7.90 5.60
C GLN A 405 -13.02 9.07 5.13
N PHE A 406 -12.59 9.75 4.09
CA PHE A 406 -13.36 10.83 3.49
C PHE A 406 -14.70 10.32 2.93
N ARG A 407 -14.68 9.14 2.28
CA ARG A 407 -15.90 8.47 1.80
C ARG A 407 -16.88 8.13 2.94
N ILE A 408 -16.39 7.64 4.08
CA ILE A 408 -17.22 7.38 5.26
C ILE A 408 -17.88 8.67 5.75
N GLY A 409 -17.12 9.76 5.86
CA GLY A 409 -17.63 11.08 6.23
C GLY A 409 -18.70 11.59 5.27
N LEU A 410 -18.45 11.51 3.98
CA LEU A 410 -19.40 11.93 2.94
C LEU A 410 -20.66 11.06 2.87
N SER A 411 -20.56 9.75 3.09
CA SER A 411 -21.73 8.87 3.15
C SER A 411 -22.66 9.20 4.34
N ARG A 412 -22.07 9.56 5.48
CA ARG A 412 -22.84 10.08 6.63
C ARG A 412 -23.51 11.42 6.30
N MET A 413 -22.80 12.30 5.60
CA MET A 413 -23.32 13.59 5.14
C MET A 413 -24.47 13.39 4.12
N GLU A 414 -24.34 12.47 3.15
CA GLU A 414 -25.37 12.14 2.17
C GLU A 414 -26.70 11.80 2.83
N ARG A 415 -26.67 11.01 3.91
CA ARG A 415 -27.86 10.65 4.67
C ARG A 415 -28.57 11.88 5.24
N VAL A 416 -27.80 12.79 5.86
CA VAL A 416 -28.32 14.05 6.40
C VAL A 416 -28.85 14.97 5.31
N VAL A 417 -28.20 15.03 4.16
CA VAL A 417 -28.65 15.82 3.00
C VAL A 417 -30.00 15.30 2.49
N LYS A 418 -30.14 13.98 2.33
CA LYS A 418 -31.41 13.37 1.91
C LYS A 418 -32.56 13.65 2.89
N GLU A 419 -32.28 13.57 4.18
CA GLU A 419 -33.26 13.90 5.21
C GLU A 419 -33.69 15.39 5.14
N ARG A 420 -32.73 16.28 4.99
CA ARG A 420 -33.02 17.73 4.85
C ARG A 420 -33.76 18.08 3.57
N MET A 421 -33.44 17.43 2.46
CA MET A 421 -34.14 17.61 1.19
C MET A 421 -35.65 17.23 1.31
N SER A 422 -35.97 16.23 2.14
CA SER A 422 -37.38 15.79 2.32
C SER A 422 -38.17 16.67 3.27
N ILE A 423 -37.51 17.44 4.16
CA ILE A 423 -38.22 18.26 5.18
C ILE A 423 -38.34 19.71 4.73
N GLN A 424 -37.39 20.25 3.98
CA GLN A 424 -37.36 21.67 3.61
C GLN A 424 -38.14 21.95 2.30
N ASP A 425 -38.71 23.17 2.20
CA ASP A 425 -39.40 23.60 0.98
C ASP A 425 -38.42 23.77 -0.20
N ALA A 426 -38.76 23.16 -1.32
CA ALA A 426 -37.90 23.10 -2.52
C ALA A 426 -37.51 24.47 -3.10
N ASP A 427 -38.36 25.50 -2.90
CA ASP A 427 -38.16 26.84 -3.47
C ASP A 427 -37.08 27.68 -2.70
N VAL A 428 -36.91 27.41 -1.43
CA VAL A 428 -36.07 28.22 -0.52
C VAL A 428 -34.69 27.54 -0.28
N ILE A 429 -34.56 26.28 -0.63
CA ILE A 429 -33.34 25.49 -0.36
C ILE A 429 -32.13 26.06 -1.08
N THR A 430 -31.01 26.16 -0.37
CA THR A 430 -29.68 26.47 -0.92
C THR A 430 -28.72 25.32 -0.69
N PRO A 431 -27.70 25.10 -1.57
CA PRO A 431 -26.69 24.07 -1.36
C PRO A 431 -26.02 24.13 0.00
N GLN A 432 -25.71 25.33 0.49
CA GLN A 432 -25.06 25.56 1.78
C GLN A 432 -25.94 25.15 2.97
N ALA A 433 -27.25 25.32 2.89
CA ALA A 433 -28.19 24.92 3.95
C ALA A 433 -28.36 23.40 4.04
N LEU A 434 -28.23 22.71 2.91
CA LEU A 434 -28.34 21.25 2.84
C LEU A 434 -27.11 20.53 3.40
N ILE A 435 -25.93 21.03 3.11
CA ILE A 435 -24.66 20.36 3.42
C ILE A 435 -24.28 20.58 4.89
N ASN A 436 -24.08 19.49 5.60
CA ASN A 436 -23.49 19.49 6.95
C ASN A 436 -22.09 18.89 6.90
N ILE A 437 -21.08 19.71 7.14
CA ILE A 437 -19.67 19.32 7.07
C ILE A 437 -19.18 18.55 8.30
N ARG A 438 -19.91 18.59 9.43
CA ARG A 438 -19.45 18.01 10.71
C ARG A 438 -19.09 16.52 10.62
N PRO A 439 -19.85 15.63 9.94
CA PRO A 439 -19.50 14.23 9.80
C PRO A 439 -18.20 14.01 9.04
N VAL A 440 -17.91 14.83 8.04
CA VAL A 440 -16.68 14.75 7.24
C VAL A 440 -15.48 15.16 8.07
N VAL A 441 -15.56 16.31 8.73
CA VAL A 441 -14.50 16.82 9.60
C VAL A 441 -14.23 15.86 10.76
N ALA A 442 -15.28 15.27 11.35
CA ALA A 442 -15.15 14.30 12.43
C ALA A 442 -14.45 13.02 11.97
N ALA A 443 -14.79 12.49 10.79
CA ALA A 443 -14.15 11.29 10.24
C ALA A 443 -12.65 11.50 9.99
N ILE A 444 -12.26 12.64 9.45
CA ILE A 444 -10.85 12.98 9.20
C ILE A 444 -10.09 13.17 10.52
N LYS A 445 -10.65 13.90 11.48
CA LYS A 445 -10.04 14.08 12.80
C LYS A 445 -9.86 12.76 13.55
N GLU A 446 -10.84 11.88 13.49
CA GLU A 446 -10.79 10.55 14.09
C GLU A 446 -9.65 9.72 13.47
N PHE A 447 -9.51 9.76 12.15
CA PHE A 447 -8.43 9.03 11.46
C PHE A 447 -7.05 9.52 11.88
N PHE A 448 -6.79 10.82 11.78
CA PHE A 448 -5.45 11.35 12.12
C PHE A 448 -5.12 11.27 13.60
N GLY A 449 -6.11 11.34 14.48
CA GLY A 449 -5.92 11.33 15.92
C GLY A 449 -5.92 9.95 16.57
N SER A 450 -6.74 9.01 16.06
CA SER A 450 -7.05 7.76 16.77
C SER A 450 -6.78 6.49 15.95
N SER A 451 -6.49 6.60 14.67
CA SER A 451 -6.20 5.42 13.85
C SER A 451 -4.89 4.75 14.27
N GLN A 452 -4.87 3.41 14.25
CA GLN A 452 -3.66 2.63 14.49
C GLN A 452 -2.56 2.88 13.44
N LEU A 453 -2.94 3.32 12.24
CA LEU A 453 -2.02 3.60 11.14
C LEU A 453 -1.48 5.03 11.17
N SER A 454 -2.14 5.95 11.86
CA SER A 454 -1.62 7.27 12.14
C SER A 454 -0.76 7.22 13.40
N GLN A 455 0.55 7.22 13.20
CA GLN A 455 1.52 7.05 14.27
C GLN A 455 2.33 8.31 14.49
N PHE A 456 2.68 8.54 15.74
CA PHE A 456 3.65 9.54 16.13
C PHE A 456 5.01 9.19 15.51
N MET A 457 5.61 10.10 14.77
CA MET A 457 6.83 9.81 14.03
C MET A 457 8.01 9.47 14.94
N ASP A 458 8.68 8.37 14.66
CA ASP A 458 9.97 8.04 15.26
C ASP A 458 11.03 9.01 14.74
N GLN A 459 11.50 9.91 15.61
CA GLN A 459 12.38 11.02 15.25
C GLN A 459 13.67 11.01 16.08
N HIS A 460 14.21 9.82 16.36
CA HIS A 460 15.50 9.68 17.03
C HIS A 460 16.64 10.21 16.15
N ASN A 461 16.66 9.80 14.88
CA ASN A 461 17.66 10.19 13.90
C ASN A 461 17.05 10.17 12.49
N PRO A 462 17.72 10.69 11.46
CA PRO A 462 17.18 10.70 10.10
C PRO A 462 16.79 9.34 9.57
N LEU A 463 17.52 8.29 9.92
CA LEU A 463 17.25 6.92 9.49
C LEU A 463 15.95 6.40 10.10
N SER A 464 15.65 6.70 11.36
CA SER A 464 14.39 6.30 12.00
C SER A 464 13.18 6.95 11.34
N GLU A 465 13.27 8.22 10.98
CA GLU A 465 12.25 8.93 10.21
C GLU A 465 12.01 8.28 8.85
N LEU A 466 13.08 8.03 8.11
CA LEU A 466 13.03 7.47 6.77
C LEU A 466 12.44 6.07 6.76
N THR A 467 12.87 5.22 7.69
CA THR A 467 12.35 3.84 7.81
C THR A 467 10.89 3.82 8.27
N HIS A 468 10.47 4.74 9.13
CA HIS A 468 9.08 4.86 9.56
C HIS A 468 8.14 5.21 8.39
N LYS A 469 8.56 6.10 7.51
CA LYS A 469 7.81 6.49 6.31
C LYS A 469 7.69 5.38 5.26
N ARG A 470 8.62 4.44 5.26
CA ARG A 470 8.66 3.28 4.35
C ARG A 470 8.16 1.98 4.98
N ARG A 471 7.57 2.05 6.17
CA ARG A 471 7.06 0.88 6.90
C ARG A 471 5.79 0.35 6.25
N LEU A 472 5.66 -0.97 6.25
CA LEU A 472 4.49 -1.71 5.79
C LEU A 472 3.93 -2.49 6.97
N SER A 473 2.69 -2.22 7.37
CA SER A 473 2.03 -2.88 8.49
C SER A 473 0.91 -3.79 8.00
N ALA A 474 0.87 -5.02 8.46
CA ALA A 474 -0.25 -5.93 8.22
C ALA A 474 -1.42 -5.71 9.20
N LEU A 475 -1.22 -4.88 10.22
CA LEU A 475 -2.19 -4.59 11.26
C LEU A 475 -3.12 -3.43 10.86
N GLY A 476 -4.16 -3.21 11.65
CA GLY A 476 -5.06 -2.07 11.49
C GLY A 476 -6.43 -2.43 10.93
N PRO A 477 -7.28 -1.45 10.65
CA PRO A 477 -8.63 -1.66 10.14
C PRO A 477 -8.63 -2.38 8.79
N GLY A 478 -9.35 -3.49 8.69
CA GLY A 478 -9.37 -4.33 7.48
C GLY A 478 -8.13 -5.23 7.30
N GLY A 479 -7.17 -5.17 8.20
CA GLY A 479 -5.98 -6.02 8.25
C GLY A 479 -6.08 -7.15 9.27
N LEU A 480 -4.93 -7.71 9.62
CA LEU A 480 -4.81 -8.80 10.59
C LEU A 480 -4.84 -8.26 12.02
N SER A 481 -5.29 -9.10 12.96
CA SER A 481 -5.06 -8.88 14.38
C SER A 481 -3.82 -9.68 14.82
N ARG A 482 -3.05 -9.11 15.75
CA ARG A 482 -1.81 -9.70 16.25
C ARG A 482 -2.01 -11.13 16.80
N GLU A 483 -3.12 -11.37 17.47
CA GLU A 483 -3.44 -12.65 18.10
C GLU A 483 -3.86 -13.72 17.09
N ARG A 484 -4.47 -13.31 15.96
CA ARG A 484 -4.97 -14.22 14.91
C ARG A 484 -3.96 -14.50 13.80
N ALA A 485 -2.84 -13.78 13.78
CA ALA A 485 -1.79 -13.99 12.79
C ALA A 485 -0.99 -15.26 13.10
N GLY A 486 -1.09 -16.27 12.25
CA GLY A 486 -0.32 -17.51 12.34
C GLY A 486 1.15 -17.34 11.91
N PHE A 487 1.91 -18.42 11.94
CA PHE A 487 3.31 -18.41 11.50
C PHE A 487 3.48 -18.12 10.01
N GLU A 488 2.58 -18.61 9.17
CA GLU A 488 2.67 -18.46 7.71
C GLU A 488 2.69 -17.01 7.25
N VAL A 489 1.88 -16.15 7.87
CA VAL A 489 1.83 -14.72 7.54
C VAL A 489 3.09 -13.99 8.00
N ARG A 490 3.77 -14.50 9.04
CA ARG A 490 4.96 -13.91 9.63
C ARG A 490 6.25 -14.33 8.94
N ASP A 491 6.21 -15.41 8.18
CA ASP A 491 7.36 -15.94 7.45
C ASP A 491 7.74 -15.06 6.25
N VAL A 492 8.98 -15.18 5.82
CA VAL A 492 9.46 -14.58 4.59
C VAL A 492 9.04 -15.45 3.40
N HIS A 493 8.18 -14.92 2.56
CA HIS A 493 7.76 -15.58 1.33
C HIS A 493 8.74 -15.30 0.18
N ASN A 494 8.86 -16.20 -0.78
CA ASN A 494 9.74 -16.02 -1.94
C ASN A 494 9.41 -14.76 -2.76
N SER A 495 8.14 -14.37 -2.81
CA SER A 495 7.69 -13.13 -3.46
C SER A 495 8.19 -11.84 -2.80
N HIS A 496 8.74 -11.91 -1.59
CA HIS A 496 9.31 -10.76 -0.88
C HIS A 496 10.60 -10.25 -1.54
N TYR A 497 11.24 -11.06 -2.37
CA TYR A 497 12.48 -10.70 -3.04
C TYR A 497 12.36 -9.38 -3.82
N GLY A 498 13.19 -8.42 -3.47
CA GLY A 498 13.21 -7.09 -4.08
C GLY A 498 12.01 -6.18 -3.73
N ARG A 499 11.05 -6.64 -2.92
CA ARG A 499 9.83 -5.91 -2.55
C ARG A 499 9.77 -5.55 -1.09
N MET A 500 9.96 -6.52 -0.23
CA MET A 500 9.94 -6.35 1.22
C MET A 500 11.22 -6.91 1.82
N CYS A 501 11.87 -6.14 2.68
CA CYS A 501 13.11 -6.57 3.31
C CYS A 501 12.89 -7.80 4.20
N PRO A 502 13.68 -8.87 4.02
CA PRO A 502 13.53 -10.08 4.84
C PRO A 502 14.14 -9.94 6.25
N ILE A 503 14.93 -8.92 6.49
CA ILE A 503 15.74 -8.75 7.70
C ILE A 503 15.12 -7.71 8.63
N GLU A 504 14.69 -6.57 8.12
CA GLU A 504 14.17 -5.48 8.94
C GLU A 504 12.71 -5.74 9.35
N THR A 505 12.53 -6.26 10.55
CA THR A 505 11.23 -6.49 11.21
C THR A 505 11.40 -6.30 12.71
N PRO A 506 10.35 -5.91 13.46
CA PRO A 506 10.43 -5.85 14.92
C PRO A 506 10.71 -7.23 15.54
N GLU A 507 11.36 -7.25 16.69
CA GLU A 507 11.44 -8.42 17.56
C GLU A 507 10.21 -8.47 18.47
N GLY A 508 9.73 -9.66 18.78
CA GLY A 508 8.61 -9.85 19.70
C GLY A 508 7.26 -10.11 19.02
N PRO A 509 6.15 -9.61 19.59
CA PRO A 509 4.80 -9.99 19.15
C PRO A 509 4.45 -9.56 17.72
N ASN A 510 5.11 -8.55 17.20
CA ASN A 510 4.87 -7.99 15.88
C ASN A 510 5.80 -8.52 14.78
N ILE A 511 6.63 -9.51 15.10
CA ILE A 511 7.58 -10.09 14.15
C ILE A 511 6.85 -10.56 12.87
N GLY A 512 7.38 -10.20 11.73
CA GLY A 512 6.82 -10.55 10.42
C GLY A 512 5.53 -9.83 10.02
N LEU A 513 4.84 -9.14 10.94
CA LEU A 513 3.63 -8.36 10.66
C LEU A 513 3.93 -6.93 10.22
N ILE A 514 5.07 -6.42 10.64
CA ILE A 514 5.55 -5.10 10.27
C ILE A 514 6.87 -5.28 9.53
N GLY A 515 6.90 -4.87 8.29
CA GLY A 515 8.07 -4.93 7.42
C GLY A 515 8.45 -3.57 6.86
N SER A 516 9.49 -3.54 6.07
CA SER A 516 9.96 -2.33 5.37
C SER A 516 10.07 -2.57 3.87
N LEU A 517 9.75 -1.55 3.09
CA LEU A 517 9.87 -1.58 1.64
C LEU A 517 11.36 -1.68 1.25
N SER A 518 11.68 -2.52 0.27
CA SER A 518 13.04 -2.65 -0.25
C SER A 518 13.48 -1.39 -1.02
N ASN A 519 14.79 -1.23 -1.19
CA ASN A 519 15.40 0.00 -1.73
C ASN A 519 14.89 0.41 -3.11
N TYR A 520 14.74 -0.53 -4.03
CA TYR A 520 14.33 -0.28 -5.41
C TYR A 520 12.83 -0.53 -5.65
N ALA A 521 12.11 -1.01 -4.65
CA ALA A 521 10.70 -1.32 -4.78
C ALA A 521 9.85 -0.04 -4.90
N ARG A 522 8.81 -0.13 -5.71
CA ARG A 522 7.78 0.88 -5.81
C ARG A 522 6.40 0.24 -5.79
N ILE A 523 5.37 1.03 -5.60
CA ILE A 523 3.98 0.60 -5.61
C ILE A 523 3.35 1.03 -6.93
N ASN A 524 2.70 0.08 -7.62
CA ASN A 524 2.03 0.37 -8.88
C ASN A 524 0.63 0.99 -8.66
N GLN A 525 -0.05 1.31 -9.76
CA GLN A 525 -1.39 1.91 -9.74
C GLN A 525 -2.47 1.02 -9.08
N PHE A 526 -2.25 -0.29 -9.01
CA PHE A 526 -3.16 -1.24 -8.36
C PHE A 526 -2.81 -1.49 -6.87
N GLY A 527 -1.71 -0.94 -6.39
CA GLY A 527 -1.23 -1.11 -5.02
C GLY A 527 -0.30 -2.31 -4.82
N PHE A 528 0.11 -3.02 -5.87
CA PHE A 528 1.09 -4.11 -5.78
C PHE A 528 2.52 -3.58 -5.79
N MET A 529 3.40 -4.23 -5.03
CA MET A 529 4.82 -3.91 -5.03
C MET A 529 5.49 -4.45 -6.28
N GLU A 530 6.27 -3.60 -6.93
CA GLU A 530 7.06 -3.92 -8.11
C GLU A 530 8.54 -3.73 -7.82
N THR A 531 9.37 -4.53 -8.48
CA THR A 531 10.82 -4.43 -8.40
C THR A 531 11.44 -4.37 -9.80
N PRO A 532 12.52 -3.60 -10.01
CA PRO A 532 13.14 -3.46 -11.33
C PRO A 532 14.03 -4.65 -11.68
N TYR A 533 14.01 -5.01 -12.95
CA TYR A 533 14.91 -6.01 -13.53
C TYR A 533 15.41 -5.55 -14.88
N ARG A 534 16.65 -5.95 -15.23
CA ARG A 534 17.27 -5.69 -16.52
C ARG A 534 16.81 -6.76 -17.52
N LYS A 535 16.34 -6.32 -18.68
CA LYS A 535 15.94 -7.24 -19.75
C LYS A 535 17.14 -7.87 -20.45
N VAL A 536 17.07 -9.17 -20.70
CA VAL A 536 18.06 -9.93 -21.47
C VAL A 536 17.57 -10.09 -22.90
N ASP A 537 18.34 -9.58 -23.85
CA ASP A 537 18.08 -9.79 -25.29
C ASP A 537 18.76 -11.10 -25.74
N LYS A 538 17.97 -12.13 -25.90
CA LYS A 538 18.44 -13.48 -26.33
C LYS A 538 18.98 -13.47 -27.75
N ASN A 539 18.42 -12.65 -28.64
CA ASN A 539 18.82 -12.57 -30.04
C ASN A 539 20.21 -11.93 -30.20
N LYS A 540 20.43 -10.85 -29.48
CA LYS A 540 21.72 -10.12 -29.48
C LYS A 540 22.71 -10.68 -28.49
N LYS A 541 22.32 -11.67 -27.70
CA LYS A 541 23.15 -12.25 -26.62
C LYS A 541 23.77 -11.17 -25.75
N ARG A 542 22.90 -10.33 -25.18
CA ARG A 542 23.33 -9.19 -24.35
C ARG A 542 22.29 -8.90 -23.27
N VAL A 543 22.77 -8.63 -22.06
CA VAL A 543 21.98 -8.02 -21.00
C VAL A 543 21.88 -6.53 -21.32
N THR A 544 20.66 -6.04 -21.53
CA THR A 544 20.41 -4.64 -21.88
C THR A 544 20.38 -3.75 -20.63
N ASP A 545 20.50 -2.45 -20.83
CA ASP A 545 20.29 -1.46 -19.77
C ASP A 545 18.81 -1.04 -19.67
N GLU A 546 17.93 -1.68 -20.46
CA GLU A 546 16.48 -1.51 -20.35
C GLU A 546 15.99 -2.16 -19.05
N VAL A 547 15.39 -1.33 -18.20
CA VAL A 547 14.85 -1.77 -16.91
C VAL A 547 13.33 -1.84 -16.99
N ARG A 548 12.78 -2.97 -16.57
CA ARG A 548 11.33 -3.17 -16.45
C ARG A 548 10.99 -3.50 -14.99
N TYR A 549 9.93 -2.86 -14.49
CA TYR A 549 9.36 -3.19 -13.18
C TYR A 549 8.36 -4.34 -13.33
N LEU A 550 8.51 -5.36 -12.51
CA LEU A 550 7.66 -6.55 -12.51
C LEU A 550 6.97 -6.73 -11.17
N THR A 551 5.69 -7.10 -11.22
CA THR A 551 4.95 -7.56 -10.04
C THR A 551 5.33 -9.00 -9.71
N ALA A 552 4.97 -9.47 -8.50
CA ALA A 552 5.27 -10.83 -8.08
C ALA A 552 4.62 -11.90 -8.97
N ASP A 553 3.40 -11.65 -9.44
CA ASP A 553 2.69 -12.56 -10.35
C ASP A 553 3.38 -12.69 -11.72
N GLU A 554 3.92 -11.60 -12.25
CA GLU A 554 4.64 -11.58 -13.52
C GLU A 554 6.00 -12.28 -13.40
N GLU A 555 6.64 -12.16 -12.24
CA GLU A 555 7.94 -12.77 -11.95
C GLU A 555 7.90 -14.30 -11.89
N ASP A 556 6.79 -14.89 -11.45
CA ASP A 556 6.67 -16.33 -11.25
C ASP A 556 6.97 -17.16 -12.50
N SER A 557 6.65 -16.65 -13.67
CA SER A 557 6.84 -17.36 -14.95
C SER A 557 8.19 -17.08 -15.64
N ILE A 558 9.05 -16.29 -15.01
CA ILE A 558 10.24 -15.69 -15.64
C ILE A 558 11.50 -16.20 -14.93
N THR A 559 12.56 -16.48 -15.71
CA THR A 559 13.87 -16.84 -15.18
C THR A 559 14.73 -15.61 -15.01
N ILE A 560 15.16 -15.34 -13.77
CA ILE A 560 15.89 -14.13 -13.41
C ILE A 560 17.25 -14.48 -12.85
N ALA A 561 18.33 -13.99 -13.49
CA ALA A 561 19.70 -14.16 -13.02
C ALA A 561 20.02 -13.22 -11.86
N GLN A 562 20.98 -13.61 -11.02
CA GLN A 562 21.50 -12.78 -9.94
C GLN A 562 22.38 -11.63 -10.46
N ALA A 563 22.42 -10.52 -9.73
CA ALA A 563 23.19 -9.35 -10.11
C ALA A 563 24.71 -9.55 -10.08
N ASN A 564 25.22 -10.53 -9.34
CA ASN A 564 26.64 -10.84 -9.19
C ASN A 564 27.20 -11.74 -10.29
N GLU A 565 26.37 -12.24 -11.22
CA GLU A 565 26.86 -13.05 -12.33
C GLU A 565 27.81 -12.24 -13.23
N PRO A 566 29.01 -12.78 -13.55
CA PRO A 566 29.97 -12.07 -14.36
C PRO A 566 29.49 -11.92 -15.80
N LEU A 567 29.61 -10.71 -16.33
CA LEU A 567 29.33 -10.37 -17.72
C LEU A 567 30.63 -10.13 -18.47
N ASP A 568 30.71 -10.52 -19.73
CA ASP A 568 31.83 -10.22 -20.60
C ASP A 568 31.81 -8.76 -21.09
N LYS A 569 32.78 -8.38 -21.90
CA LYS A 569 32.87 -7.01 -22.45
C LYS A 569 31.68 -6.64 -23.36
N ASN A 570 30.99 -7.65 -23.90
CA ASN A 570 29.83 -7.47 -24.77
C ASN A 570 28.51 -7.44 -23.97
N GLY A 571 28.61 -7.67 -22.66
CA GLY A 571 27.47 -7.71 -21.75
C GLY A 571 26.73 -9.04 -21.76
N TRP A 572 27.34 -10.16 -22.17
CA TRP A 572 26.77 -11.49 -22.09
C TRP A 572 27.33 -12.27 -20.89
N PHE A 573 26.61 -13.28 -20.42
CA PHE A 573 27.02 -14.15 -19.34
C PHE A 573 28.28 -14.95 -19.71
N VAL A 574 29.30 -14.89 -18.85
CA VAL A 574 30.55 -15.64 -19.04
C VAL A 574 30.31 -17.13 -18.83
N ASN A 575 29.56 -17.49 -17.79
CA ASN A 575 29.28 -18.88 -17.46
C ASN A 575 28.18 -19.45 -18.36
N GLU A 576 28.29 -20.69 -18.79
CA GLU A 576 27.25 -21.38 -19.56
C GLU A 576 26.03 -21.69 -18.69
N ARG A 577 26.25 -21.98 -17.41
CA ARG A 577 25.21 -22.16 -16.41
C ARG A 577 25.25 -20.98 -15.43
N VAL A 578 24.12 -20.34 -15.31
CA VAL A 578 23.92 -19.14 -14.51
C VAL A 578 22.99 -19.45 -13.33
N THR A 579 23.36 -18.97 -12.17
CA THR A 579 22.48 -19.06 -11.01
C THR A 579 21.28 -18.12 -11.22
N ALA A 580 20.09 -18.68 -11.26
CA ALA A 580 18.88 -17.96 -11.54
C ALA A 580 17.74 -18.37 -10.58
N ARG A 581 16.73 -17.54 -10.47
CA ARG A 581 15.47 -17.87 -9.79
C ARG A 581 14.42 -18.19 -10.84
N TYR A 582 13.70 -19.27 -10.61
CA TYR A 582 12.53 -19.66 -11.39
C TYR A 582 11.46 -20.20 -10.45
N HIS A 583 10.27 -19.65 -10.50
CA HIS A 583 9.25 -19.85 -9.48
C HIS A 583 9.80 -19.57 -8.07
N GLU A 584 9.71 -20.53 -7.20
CA GLU A 584 10.14 -20.44 -5.80
C GLU A 584 11.54 -21.00 -5.55
N GLU A 585 12.22 -21.50 -6.59
CA GLU A 585 13.49 -22.18 -6.46
C GLU A 585 14.66 -21.42 -7.09
N THR A 586 15.83 -21.60 -6.49
CA THR A 586 17.10 -21.16 -7.08
C THR A 586 17.65 -22.31 -7.91
N VAL A 587 17.78 -22.08 -9.21
CA VAL A 587 18.19 -23.12 -10.18
C VAL A 587 19.45 -22.68 -10.94
N LEU A 588 20.24 -23.66 -11.34
CA LEU A 588 21.32 -23.45 -12.31
C LEU A 588 20.72 -23.60 -13.73
N SER A 589 20.40 -22.49 -14.36
CA SER A 589 19.81 -22.45 -15.69
C SER A 589 20.87 -22.21 -16.77
N SER A 590 20.61 -22.66 -17.99
CA SER A 590 21.40 -22.26 -19.14
C SER A 590 21.25 -20.76 -19.39
N ARG A 591 22.35 -20.08 -19.74
CA ARG A 591 22.36 -18.64 -20.04
C ARG A 591 21.37 -18.21 -21.13
N ASP A 592 21.02 -19.12 -22.04
CA ASP A 592 20.08 -18.84 -23.14
C ASP A 592 18.61 -18.84 -22.67
N ARG A 593 18.31 -19.39 -21.49
CA ARG A 593 16.97 -19.40 -20.89
C ARG A 593 16.67 -18.21 -20.01
N VAL A 594 17.68 -17.46 -19.63
CA VAL A 594 17.54 -16.30 -18.73
C VAL A 594 16.81 -15.18 -19.45
N ASP A 595 15.76 -14.65 -18.82
CA ASP A 595 14.91 -13.60 -19.38
C ASP A 595 15.27 -12.22 -18.84
N TYR A 596 15.61 -12.15 -17.54
CA TYR A 596 15.95 -10.92 -16.83
C TYR A 596 17.13 -11.14 -15.91
N MET A 597 17.73 -10.04 -15.48
CA MET A 597 18.80 -10.00 -14.49
C MET A 597 18.50 -8.96 -13.42
N ASP A 598 18.88 -9.23 -12.18
CA ASP A 598 18.77 -8.26 -11.09
C ASP A 598 19.57 -6.98 -11.38
N VAL A 599 19.06 -5.86 -10.90
CA VAL A 599 19.72 -4.55 -11.07
C VAL A 599 20.90 -4.41 -10.13
N SER A 600 20.73 -4.76 -8.86
CA SER A 600 21.74 -4.61 -7.82
C SER A 600 21.47 -5.57 -6.65
N PRO A 601 22.52 -6.03 -5.93
CA PRO A 601 22.33 -6.78 -4.69
C PRO A 601 21.60 -5.99 -3.58
N LYS A 602 21.66 -4.66 -3.58
CA LYS A 602 20.93 -3.78 -2.65
C LYS A 602 19.41 -3.83 -2.83
N GLN A 603 18.96 -4.39 -3.93
CA GLN A 603 17.54 -4.54 -4.27
C GLN A 603 16.76 -5.38 -3.24
N VAL A 604 17.41 -6.34 -2.60
CA VAL A 604 16.78 -7.31 -1.69
C VAL A 604 16.42 -6.71 -0.34
N VAL A 605 17.22 -5.77 0.13
CA VAL A 605 17.20 -5.26 1.50
C VAL A 605 16.62 -3.84 1.58
N SER A 606 16.20 -3.46 2.79
CA SER A 606 15.77 -2.10 3.11
C SER A 606 16.95 -1.15 3.29
N ILE A 607 16.66 0.12 3.51
CA ILE A 607 17.68 1.17 3.70
C ILE A 607 18.54 0.91 4.94
N ALA A 608 17.92 0.64 6.08
CA ALA A 608 18.63 0.39 7.32
C ALA A 608 19.55 -0.83 7.21
N THR A 609 19.07 -1.89 6.62
CA THR A 609 19.86 -3.10 6.39
C THR A 609 21.00 -2.89 5.38
N ALA A 610 20.76 -2.09 4.34
CA ALA A 610 21.77 -1.77 3.33
C ALA A 610 22.92 -0.89 3.86
N MET A 611 22.76 -0.29 5.04
CA MET A 611 23.82 0.49 5.70
C MET A 611 24.76 -0.35 6.54
N ILE A 612 24.48 -1.62 6.76
CA ILE A 612 25.35 -2.51 7.51
C ILE A 612 26.55 -2.90 6.62
N PRO A 613 27.78 -2.51 6.96
CA PRO A 613 28.96 -2.90 6.19
C PRO A 613 29.21 -4.40 6.38
N PHE A 614 29.63 -5.09 5.32
CA PHE A 614 29.91 -6.54 5.30
C PHE A 614 28.70 -7.39 5.78
N LEU A 615 27.49 -6.97 5.38
CA LEU A 615 26.25 -7.66 5.73
C LEU A 615 26.28 -9.15 5.34
N GLU A 616 26.93 -9.49 4.23
CA GLU A 616 27.06 -10.86 3.72
C GLU A 616 27.80 -11.81 4.70
N ASN A 617 28.57 -11.27 5.63
CA ASN A 617 29.29 -12.05 6.64
C ASN A 617 28.53 -12.22 7.96
N ASP A 618 27.40 -11.53 8.10
CA ASP A 618 26.58 -11.55 9.33
C ASP A 618 25.46 -12.58 9.23
N ASP A 619 25.14 -13.20 10.36
CA ASP A 619 23.93 -14.01 10.49
C ASP A 619 22.68 -13.13 10.40
N ALA A 620 21.61 -13.65 9.79
CA ALA A 620 20.36 -12.91 9.60
C ALA A 620 19.76 -12.38 10.92
N ASN A 621 19.86 -13.15 12.01
CA ASN A 621 19.38 -12.73 13.32
C ASN A 621 20.12 -11.51 13.85
N ARG A 622 21.46 -11.48 13.68
CA ARG A 622 22.28 -10.33 14.09
C ARG A 622 22.12 -9.14 13.19
N ALA A 623 21.92 -9.34 11.89
CA ALA A 623 21.59 -8.28 10.95
C ALA A 623 20.25 -7.60 11.30
N LEU A 624 19.23 -8.38 11.70
CA LEU A 624 17.93 -7.87 12.17
C LEU A 624 18.10 -6.99 13.40
N MET A 625 18.84 -7.47 14.41
CA MET A 625 19.14 -6.68 15.61
C MET A 625 19.89 -5.40 15.27
N GLY A 626 20.92 -5.48 14.42
CA GLY A 626 21.71 -4.34 13.97
C GLY A 626 20.90 -3.30 13.22
N ALA A 627 20.04 -3.73 12.29
CA ALA A 627 19.15 -2.83 11.55
C ALA A 627 18.17 -2.10 12.49
N ASN A 628 17.59 -2.81 13.46
CA ASN A 628 16.72 -2.21 14.47
C ASN A 628 17.45 -1.24 15.39
N MET A 629 18.69 -1.56 15.82
CA MET A 629 19.49 -0.69 16.69
C MET A 629 19.97 0.58 15.99
N GLN A 630 20.25 0.58 14.70
CA GLN A 630 20.58 1.80 13.94
C GLN A 630 19.48 2.86 14.06
N ARG A 631 18.22 2.46 14.08
CA ARG A 631 17.07 3.37 14.22
C ARG A 631 16.96 4.01 15.62
N GLN A 632 17.61 3.45 16.62
CA GLN A 632 17.60 3.95 18.01
C GLN A 632 18.80 4.82 18.34
N ALA A 633 19.71 5.03 17.40
CA ALA A 633 20.91 5.83 17.60
C ALA A 633 20.57 7.28 17.93
N VAL A 634 21.16 7.82 19.00
CA VAL A 634 20.99 9.21 19.43
C VAL A 634 21.89 10.11 18.62
N PRO A 635 21.42 11.27 18.12
CA PRO A 635 22.27 12.25 17.47
C PRO A 635 23.33 12.79 18.46
N LEU A 636 24.61 12.65 18.10
CA LEU A 636 25.70 13.11 18.92
C LEU A 636 26.00 14.58 18.62
N LEU A 637 26.62 15.26 19.59
CA LEU A 637 27.11 16.62 19.44
C LEU A 637 28.18 16.71 18.35
N ARG A 638 29.10 15.74 18.33
CA ARG A 638 30.12 15.56 17.31
C ARG A 638 29.93 14.18 16.64
N THR A 639 29.42 14.18 15.45
CA THR A 639 29.27 12.97 14.65
C THR A 639 30.39 12.82 13.64
N GLN A 640 30.68 11.61 13.25
CA GLN A 640 31.68 11.31 12.24
C GLN A 640 31.09 10.31 11.26
N ALA A 641 31.23 10.59 9.96
CA ALA A 641 30.83 9.64 8.94
C ALA A 641 31.66 8.34 9.08
N PRO A 642 31.04 7.17 8.80
CA PRO A 642 31.75 5.90 8.90
C PRO A 642 32.93 5.86 7.92
N LEU A 643 34.07 5.37 8.36
CA LEU A 643 35.28 5.21 7.52
C LEU A 643 35.02 4.19 6.41
N ILE A 644 34.32 3.09 6.75
CA ILE A 644 33.86 2.07 5.80
C ILE A 644 32.33 2.15 5.73
N GLY A 645 31.84 2.52 4.57
CA GLY A 645 30.41 2.66 4.31
C GLY A 645 29.94 1.81 3.14
N THR A 646 28.66 1.75 2.94
CA THR A 646 28.01 0.99 1.87
C THR A 646 27.60 1.84 0.67
N GLY A 647 27.74 3.16 0.75
CA GLY A 647 27.31 4.12 -0.27
C GLY A 647 25.85 4.55 -0.15
N MET A 648 25.10 4.00 0.80
CA MET A 648 23.70 4.38 1.06
C MET A 648 23.58 5.63 1.95
N GLU A 649 24.61 5.99 2.67
CA GLU A 649 24.60 7.06 3.67
C GLU A 649 24.25 8.41 3.06
N TYR A 650 24.85 8.74 1.93
CA TYR A 650 24.57 10.00 1.23
C TYR A 650 23.12 10.08 0.72
N LYS A 651 22.67 9.02 0.06
CA LYS A 651 21.29 8.95 -0.46
C LYS A 651 20.25 9.05 0.64
N ALA A 652 20.45 8.31 1.73
CA ALA A 652 19.54 8.34 2.86
C ALA A 652 19.49 9.71 3.55
N ALA A 653 20.64 10.36 3.75
CA ALA A 653 20.71 11.68 4.36
C ALA A 653 20.01 12.74 3.49
N CYS A 654 20.23 12.73 2.17
CA CYS A 654 19.58 13.68 1.26
C CYS A 654 18.06 13.47 1.19
N ASP A 655 17.61 12.23 1.10
CA ASP A 655 16.18 11.93 0.90
C ASP A 655 15.36 12.02 2.20
N SER A 656 16.00 11.94 3.37
CA SER A 656 15.30 12.07 4.66
C SER A 656 14.72 13.46 4.93
N GLY A 657 15.26 14.49 4.28
CA GLY A 657 14.80 15.88 4.43
C GLY A 657 15.27 16.60 5.69
N VAL A 658 16.17 15.98 6.48
CA VAL A 658 16.75 16.63 7.70
C VAL A 658 17.85 17.62 7.36
N MET A 659 18.48 17.47 6.21
CA MET A 659 19.50 18.41 5.71
C MET A 659 18.86 19.51 4.87
N VAL A 660 19.51 20.64 4.80
CA VAL A 660 19.13 21.71 3.89
C VAL A 660 19.82 21.50 2.55
N LEU A 661 19.03 21.33 1.49
CA LEU A 661 19.52 21.18 0.13
C LEU A 661 19.27 22.47 -0.65
N ALA A 662 20.20 22.80 -1.56
CA ALA A 662 20.04 23.93 -2.46
C ALA A 662 18.88 23.69 -3.43
N LYS A 663 17.94 24.63 -3.52
CA LYS A 663 16.78 24.56 -4.42
C LYS A 663 17.20 24.71 -5.88
N ARG A 664 18.20 25.54 -6.12
CA ARG A 664 18.73 25.88 -7.45
C ARG A 664 20.25 26.03 -7.39
N ALA A 665 20.90 25.90 -8.54
CA ALA A 665 22.30 26.20 -8.68
C ALA A 665 22.57 27.70 -8.47
N GLY A 666 23.68 28.03 -7.82
CA GLY A 666 24.04 29.41 -7.54
C GLY A 666 25.33 29.57 -6.76
N THR A 667 25.56 30.78 -6.29
CA THR A 667 26.73 31.14 -5.46
C THR A 667 26.28 31.56 -4.07
N VAL A 668 26.95 31.06 -3.06
CA VAL A 668 26.69 31.41 -1.66
C VAL A 668 27.10 32.85 -1.40
N GLU A 669 26.13 33.71 -1.09
CA GLU A 669 26.37 35.15 -0.83
C GLU A 669 26.74 35.42 0.62
N SER A 670 26.03 34.81 1.57
CA SER A 670 26.29 34.94 2.99
C SER A 670 25.95 33.67 3.75
N VAL A 671 26.70 33.42 4.80
CA VAL A 671 26.49 32.29 5.72
C VAL A 671 26.46 32.80 7.14
N ALA A 672 25.39 32.52 7.85
CA ALA A 672 25.25 32.76 9.29
C ALA A 672 24.83 31.45 9.98
N ALA A 673 24.85 31.42 11.30
CA ALA A 673 24.48 30.23 12.05
C ALA A 673 23.00 29.84 11.89
N ASP A 674 22.13 30.81 11.62
CA ASP A 674 20.67 30.69 11.54
C ASP A 674 20.14 30.76 10.10
N GLN A 675 20.97 31.22 9.14
CA GLN A 675 20.53 31.38 7.74
C GLN A 675 21.67 31.29 6.74
N ILE A 676 21.36 30.80 5.55
CA ILE A 676 22.24 30.81 4.38
C ILE A 676 21.51 31.52 3.23
N LYS A 677 22.21 32.40 2.54
CA LYS A 677 21.70 33.08 1.35
C LYS A 677 22.49 32.65 0.12
N VAL A 678 21.77 32.18 -0.87
CA VAL A 678 22.35 31.74 -2.15
C VAL A 678 21.77 32.60 -3.28
N ARG A 679 22.63 33.17 -4.07
CA ARG A 679 22.23 33.89 -5.28
C ARG A 679 22.20 32.91 -6.44
N ALA A 680 21.00 32.67 -6.96
CA ALA A 680 20.81 31.80 -8.12
C ALA A 680 21.34 32.46 -9.40
N GLU A 681 21.54 31.67 -10.45
CA GLU A 681 22.05 32.12 -11.74
C GLU A 681 21.15 33.18 -12.40
N ASP A 682 19.83 33.16 -12.10
CA ASP A 682 18.86 34.15 -12.56
C ASP A 682 18.90 35.48 -11.80
N GLY A 683 19.80 35.62 -10.81
CA GLY A 683 19.97 36.80 -9.97
C GLY A 683 19.01 36.87 -8.76
N SER A 684 18.07 35.92 -8.63
CA SER A 684 17.19 35.83 -7.46
C SER A 684 17.96 35.36 -6.22
N LEU A 685 17.50 35.76 -5.03
CA LEU A 685 18.11 35.41 -3.76
C LEU A 685 17.25 34.38 -3.03
N ASP A 686 17.81 33.20 -2.86
CA ASP A 686 17.20 32.14 -2.04
C ASP A 686 17.74 32.23 -0.61
N THR A 687 16.83 32.35 0.34
CA THR A 687 17.18 32.41 1.78
C THR A 687 16.73 31.11 2.45
N TYR A 688 17.69 30.42 3.08
CA TYR A 688 17.48 29.18 3.82
C TYR A 688 17.61 29.47 5.32
N LYS A 689 16.50 29.31 6.07
CA LYS A 689 16.51 29.35 7.53
C LYS A 689 16.94 28.00 8.07
N LEU A 690 17.82 27.99 9.07
CA LEU A 690 18.31 26.79 9.73
C LEU A 690 17.59 26.57 11.06
N GLN A 691 17.24 25.33 11.35
CA GLN A 691 16.69 24.93 12.63
C GLN A 691 17.80 24.80 13.66
N LYS A 692 17.64 25.45 14.79
CA LYS A 692 18.66 25.48 15.85
C LYS A 692 18.09 24.94 17.15
N TYR A 693 18.69 23.83 17.64
CA TYR A 693 18.40 23.24 18.95
C TYR A 693 16.92 23.03 19.26
N LEU A 694 16.20 22.50 18.28
CA LEU A 694 14.79 22.15 18.45
C LEU A 694 14.63 20.77 19.06
N ARG A 695 13.54 20.59 19.81
CA ARG A 695 13.17 19.30 20.37
C ARG A 695 12.53 18.43 19.29
N SER A 696 13.03 17.20 19.13
CA SER A 696 12.35 16.16 18.34
C SER A 696 11.22 15.50 19.15
N ASN A 697 10.43 14.68 18.50
CA ASN A 697 9.34 13.93 19.17
C ASN A 697 9.84 13.07 20.35
N GLN A 698 11.05 12.53 20.27
CA GLN A 698 11.67 11.73 21.31
C GLN A 698 12.59 12.52 22.25
N GLY A 699 12.58 13.83 22.15
CA GLY A 699 13.40 14.71 23.01
C GLY A 699 14.85 14.80 22.57
N THR A 700 15.23 14.33 21.40
CA THR A 700 16.57 14.50 20.82
C THR A 700 16.73 15.89 20.21
N CYS A 701 17.97 16.33 20.02
CA CYS A 701 18.29 17.66 19.50
C CYS A 701 18.27 17.68 17.97
N ILE A 702 17.49 18.57 17.40
CA ILE A 702 17.53 18.90 15.97
C ILE A 702 18.30 20.21 15.83
N ASN A 703 19.48 20.15 15.21
CA ASN A 703 20.33 21.30 14.99
C ASN A 703 20.95 21.21 13.59
N GLN A 704 20.81 22.29 12.81
CA GLN A 704 21.37 22.37 11.47
C GLN A 704 22.60 23.29 11.48
N VAL A 705 23.68 22.81 10.86
CA VAL A 705 24.97 23.51 10.83
C VAL A 705 25.39 23.71 9.37
N PRO A 706 25.73 24.95 8.93
CA PRO A 706 26.23 25.20 7.58
C PRO A 706 27.53 24.42 7.28
N ILE A 707 27.64 23.88 6.07
CA ILE A 707 28.82 23.18 5.56
C ILE A 707 29.47 23.90 4.36
N VAL A 708 28.86 25.01 3.94
CA VAL A 708 29.35 25.85 2.84
C VAL A 708 29.95 27.13 3.37
N ASN A 709 30.87 27.72 2.59
CA ASN A 709 31.47 29.01 2.89
C ASN A 709 30.93 30.07 1.91
N GLN A 710 31.09 31.34 2.30
CA GLN A 710 30.78 32.46 1.42
C GLN A 710 31.64 32.39 0.14
N GLY A 711 31.01 32.54 -1.03
CA GLY A 711 31.65 32.46 -2.34
C GLY A 711 31.71 31.06 -2.94
N ASP A 712 31.29 30.03 -2.23
CA ASP A 712 31.20 28.67 -2.79
C ASP A 712 30.09 28.61 -3.85
N THR A 713 30.34 27.87 -4.92
CA THR A 713 29.30 27.50 -5.91
C THR A 713 28.59 26.24 -5.46
N VAL A 714 27.27 26.23 -5.56
CA VAL A 714 26.43 25.08 -5.20
C VAL A 714 25.61 24.65 -6.38
N MET A 715 25.40 23.36 -6.55
CA MET A 715 24.52 22.77 -7.54
C MET A 715 23.11 22.58 -6.96
N GLU A 716 22.14 22.38 -7.81
CA GLU A 716 20.79 21.98 -7.41
C GLU A 716 20.84 20.66 -6.61
N ARG A 717 20.06 20.60 -5.53
CA ARG A 717 20.00 19.47 -4.58
C ARG A 717 21.30 19.13 -3.85
N GLN A 718 22.31 19.99 -3.90
CA GLN A 718 23.54 19.83 -3.12
C GLN A 718 23.29 20.19 -1.65
N PRO A 719 23.76 19.39 -0.69
CA PRO A 719 23.71 19.73 0.73
C PRO A 719 24.48 21.02 1.03
N ILE A 720 23.81 21.97 1.69
CA ILE A 720 24.41 23.23 2.13
C ILE A 720 24.51 23.36 3.66
N ALA A 721 23.69 22.58 4.40
CA ALA A 721 23.78 22.48 5.84
C ALA A 721 23.51 21.05 6.29
N ASP A 722 24.29 20.58 7.25
CA ASP A 722 24.10 19.30 7.90
C ASP A 722 22.99 19.38 8.95
N GLY A 723 22.19 18.30 9.04
CA GLY A 723 21.19 18.10 10.08
C GLY A 723 21.71 17.27 11.26
N PRO A 724 20.81 16.78 12.12
CA PRO A 724 21.17 15.84 13.18
C PRO A 724 21.71 14.53 12.61
N ALA A 725 22.70 13.95 13.25
CA ALA A 725 23.36 12.69 12.85
C ALA A 725 23.80 12.67 11.38
N THR A 726 24.27 13.77 10.84
CA THR A 726 24.85 13.88 9.50
C THR A 726 26.21 14.55 9.54
N ASP A 727 27.09 14.19 8.62
CA ASP A 727 28.43 14.73 8.49
C ASP A 727 28.76 14.94 7.02
N HIS A 728 28.89 16.21 6.58
CA HIS A 728 29.17 16.61 5.20
C HIS A 728 28.28 15.96 4.14
N GLY A 729 26.99 15.84 4.45
CA GLY A 729 26.01 15.26 3.56
C GLY A 729 25.87 13.75 3.65
N GLU A 730 26.63 13.07 4.48
CA GLU A 730 26.51 11.64 4.74
C GLU A 730 25.85 11.37 6.08
N LEU A 731 25.11 10.29 6.20
CA LEU A 731 24.54 9.85 7.46
C LEU A 731 25.66 9.39 8.41
N ALA A 732 25.71 9.96 9.60
CA ALA A 732 26.68 9.68 10.64
C ALA A 732 25.95 9.37 11.96
N LEU A 733 25.62 8.10 12.19
CA LEU A 733 24.86 7.66 13.36
C LEU A 733 25.68 7.58 14.65
N GLY A 734 26.98 7.77 14.57
CA GLY A 734 27.87 7.63 15.70
C GLY A 734 29.24 8.23 15.43
N TYR A 735 30.24 7.62 16.03
CA TYR A 735 31.64 8.00 15.92
C TYR A 735 32.51 6.77 15.65
N ASN A 736 33.63 6.93 14.91
CA ASN A 736 34.53 5.82 14.64
C ASN A 736 35.44 5.60 15.86
N ILE A 737 35.19 4.52 16.59
CA ILE A 737 35.87 4.17 17.84
C ILE A 737 36.73 2.94 17.63
N LEU A 738 37.94 2.96 18.19
CA LEU A 738 38.83 1.79 18.25
C LEU A 738 38.23 0.75 19.21
N VAL A 739 37.96 -0.46 18.71
CA VAL A 739 37.35 -1.56 19.45
C VAL A 739 38.36 -2.72 19.59
N ALA A 740 38.39 -3.32 20.76
CA ALA A 740 39.09 -4.59 21.00
C ALA A 740 38.09 -5.72 21.21
N TYR A 741 38.22 -6.81 20.48
CA TYR A 741 37.38 -8.02 20.60
C TYR A 741 38.13 -9.06 21.44
N MET A 742 37.81 -9.13 22.70
CA MET A 742 38.37 -10.10 23.63
C MET A 742 37.48 -10.28 24.87
N PRO A 743 37.50 -11.43 25.55
CA PRO A 743 36.88 -11.56 26.88
C PRO A 743 37.66 -10.70 27.90
N TRP A 744 36.90 -10.00 28.77
CA TRP A 744 37.52 -9.16 29.77
C TRP A 744 36.84 -9.33 31.13
N GLU A 745 37.41 -10.20 32.00
CA GLU A 745 37.02 -10.45 33.39
C GLU A 745 35.51 -10.71 33.58
N GLY A 746 34.79 -11.16 32.52
CA GLY A 746 33.39 -11.43 32.53
C GLY A 746 32.46 -10.21 32.42
N TYR A 747 33.00 -8.98 32.44
CA TYR A 747 32.21 -7.76 32.36
C TYR A 747 31.63 -7.47 30.97
N ASN A 748 32.07 -8.17 29.96
CA ASN A 748 31.56 -8.10 28.58
C ASN A 748 30.86 -9.41 28.16
N TYR A 749 30.26 -10.12 29.12
CA TYR A 749 29.49 -11.34 28.85
C TYR A 749 28.21 -11.04 28.08
N GLU A 750 27.90 -11.86 27.09
CA GLU A 750 26.82 -11.68 26.13
C GLU A 750 26.93 -10.33 25.35
N ASP A 751 25.93 -9.48 25.43
CA ASP A 751 25.86 -8.20 24.71
C ASP A 751 26.44 -7.01 25.54
N ALA A 752 27.07 -7.28 26.66
CA ALA A 752 27.68 -6.26 27.50
C ALA A 752 28.95 -5.68 26.85
N VAL A 753 29.12 -4.38 26.98
CA VAL A 753 30.24 -3.62 26.40
C VAL A 753 30.91 -2.77 27.49
N LEU A 754 32.23 -2.74 27.48
CA LEU A 754 33.04 -1.85 28.31
C LEU A 754 33.48 -0.63 27.50
N LEU A 755 33.38 0.52 28.12
CA LEU A 755 33.78 1.78 27.51
C LEU A 755 34.98 2.39 28.27
N SER A 756 35.88 3.01 27.53
CA SER A 756 37.00 3.76 28.10
C SER A 756 36.50 5.12 28.65
N GLU A 757 37.09 5.54 29.78
CA GLU A 757 36.84 6.87 30.36
C GLU A 757 37.26 8.01 29.39
N ASN A 758 38.16 7.75 28.45
CA ASN A 758 38.56 8.72 27.44
C ASN A 758 37.41 9.17 26.54
N LEU A 759 36.36 8.36 26.35
CA LEU A 759 35.19 8.76 25.59
C LEU A 759 34.47 9.93 26.25
N VAL A 760 34.36 9.88 27.59
CA VAL A 760 33.74 10.94 28.38
C VAL A 760 34.65 12.18 28.38
N LYS A 761 35.96 12.02 28.60
CA LYS A 761 36.91 13.14 28.61
C LYS A 761 37.01 13.89 27.30
N ARG A 762 36.80 13.21 26.16
CA ARG A 762 36.87 13.80 24.83
C ARG A 762 35.52 14.22 24.25
N ASP A 763 34.45 14.10 25.01
CA ASP A 763 33.06 14.38 24.56
C ASP A 763 32.67 13.63 23.25
N LEU A 764 33.08 12.36 23.10
CA LEU A 764 32.86 11.62 21.84
C LEU A 764 31.44 11.12 21.67
N TYR A 765 30.79 10.74 22.78
CA TYR A 765 29.38 10.28 22.77
C TYR A 765 28.43 11.24 23.49
N THR A 766 28.80 12.48 23.60
CA THR A 766 27.96 13.50 24.23
C THR A 766 26.76 13.83 23.36
N SER A 767 25.59 13.85 23.93
CA SER A 767 24.33 14.18 23.28
C SER A 767 23.55 15.23 24.05
N ILE A 768 22.66 15.93 23.36
CA ILE A 768 21.77 16.94 23.96
C ILE A 768 20.37 16.35 23.95
N HIS A 769 19.71 16.32 25.11
CA HIS A 769 18.32 15.95 25.27
C HIS A 769 17.54 17.17 25.73
N ILE A 770 16.42 17.42 25.06
CA ILE A 770 15.55 18.57 25.33
C ILE A 770 14.22 18.04 25.84
N GLU A 771 13.85 18.44 27.04
CA GLU A 771 12.55 18.15 27.64
C GLU A 771 11.74 19.43 27.71
N GLU A 772 10.44 19.33 27.47
CA GLU A 772 9.50 20.44 27.52
C GLU A 772 8.49 20.20 28.64
N TYR A 773 8.41 21.17 29.54
CA TYR A 773 7.45 21.17 30.63
C TYR A 773 6.52 22.36 30.45
N GLU A 774 5.23 22.10 30.45
CA GLU A 774 4.19 23.12 30.29
C GLU A 774 3.34 23.20 31.53
N CYS A 775 3.06 24.40 31.99
CA CYS A 775 2.20 24.66 33.12
C CYS A 775 1.27 25.84 32.80
N ASP A 776 -0.02 25.59 32.88
CA ASP A 776 -1.05 26.62 32.66
C ASP A 776 -1.54 27.17 33.99
N ALA A 777 -1.60 28.48 34.09
CA ALA A 777 -2.31 29.17 35.15
C ALA A 777 -3.74 29.45 34.71
N ARG A 778 -4.73 28.87 35.37
CA ARG A 778 -6.15 28.96 35.04
C ARG A 778 -6.94 29.80 36.03
N ASP A 779 -8.03 30.41 35.58
CA ASP A 779 -8.99 31.04 36.46
C ASP A 779 -9.83 29.99 37.19
N THR A 780 -9.77 30.00 38.51
CA THR A 780 -10.58 29.12 39.37
C THR A 780 -11.69 29.89 40.09
N LYS A 781 -12.64 29.16 40.68
CA LYS A 781 -13.70 29.78 41.50
C LYS A 781 -13.16 30.51 42.72
N LEU A 782 -11.97 30.19 43.20
CA LEU A 782 -11.28 30.82 44.32
C LEU A 782 -10.38 31.99 43.94
N GLY A 783 -10.21 32.27 42.67
CA GLY A 783 -9.36 33.29 42.10
C GLY A 783 -8.44 32.76 41.00
N PRO A 784 -7.73 33.58 40.23
CA PRO A 784 -6.78 33.17 39.22
C PRO A 784 -5.58 32.44 39.85
N GLU A 785 -5.15 31.38 39.21
CA GLU A 785 -3.89 30.72 39.54
C GLU A 785 -2.72 31.59 39.08
N GLU A 786 -1.62 31.53 39.79
CA GLU A 786 -0.43 32.33 39.52
C GLU A 786 0.81 31.44 39.57
N VAL A 787 1.77 31.69 38.68
CA VAL A 787 3.08 31.03 38.72
C VAL A 787 3.95 31.80 39.70
N THR A 788 4.21 31.21 40.85
CA THR A 788 4.95 31.86 41.93
C THR A 788 5.68 30.83 42.81
N ARG A 789 6.76 31.25 43.44
CA ARG A 789 7.43 30.45 44.47
C ARG A 789 6.70 30.51 45.82
N ASP A 790 5.88 31.49 46.06
CA ASP A 790 5.13 31.65 47.31
C ASP A 790 3.90 30.75 47.34
N ILE A 791 4.14 29.48 47.66
CA ILE A 791 3.11 28.43 47.73
C ILE A 791 2.80 28.18 49.22
N PRO A 792 1.55 28.40 49.67
CA PRO A 792 1.16 28.16 51.08
C PRO A 792 1.17 26.65 51.40
N ASN A 793 1.56 26.32 52.62
CA ASN A 793 1.60 24.93 53.14
C ASN A 793 2.59 23.95 52.44
N VAL A 794 3.62 24.48 51.85
CA VAL A 794 4.71 23.69 51.27
C VAL A 794 6.00 23.98 51.99
N ALA A 795 6.77 22.95 52.35
CA ALA A 795 8.06 23.12 53.02
C ALA A 795 9.08 23.76 52.06
N GLU A 796 9.95 24.59 52.64
CA GLU A 796 10.97 25.31 51.86
C GLU A 796 11.96 24.39 51.12
N ASP A 797 12.23 23.20 51.65
CA ASP A 797 13.02 22.19 50.98
C ASP A 797 12.41 21.67 49.67
N ALA A 798 11.06 21.62 49.58
CA ALA A 798 10.35 21.26 48.38
C ALA A 798 10.35 22.39 47.32
N LEU A 799 10.58 23.63 47.74
CA LEU A 799 10.65 24.82 46.87
C LEU A 799 12.09 25.18 46.45
N ARG A 800 13.07 24.41 46.89
CA ARG A 800 14.49 24.66 46.66
C ARG A 800 14.86 24.76 45.18
N ASP A 801 14.22 23.95 44.34
CA ASP A 801 14.47 23.87 42.92
C ASP A 801 13.65 24.86 42.07
N LEU A 802 12.90 25.75 42.72
CA LEU A 802 12.20 26.87 42.08
C LEU A 802 13.04 28.12 42.13
N ASP A 803 13.02 28.93 41.07
CA ASP A 803 13.59 30.26 41.06
C ASP A 803 12.64 31.29 41.76
N GLU A 804 12.99 32.57 41.72
CA GLU A 804 12.20 33.63 42.34
C GLU A 804 10.83 33.81 41.70
N ASP A 805 10.70 33.48 40.40
CA ASP A 805 9.48 33.57 39.65
C ASP A 805 8.62 32.27 39.72
N GLY A 806 9.08 31.25 40.45
CA GLY A 806 8.39 29.98 40.59
C GLY A 806 8.63 28.98 39.43
N ILE A 807 9.63 29.22 38.61
CA ILE A 807 10.03 28.38 37.52
C ILE A 807 11.04 27.33 38.01
N VAL A 808 10.92 26.10 37.57
CA VAL A 808 11.78 25.02 37.97
C VAL A 808 13.19 25.20 37.41
N ARG A 809 14.20 25.11 38.29
CA ARG A 809 15.61 25.05 37.90
C ARG A 809 16.01 23.63 37.62
N ILE A 810 16.74 23.44 36.54
CA ILE A 810 17.21 22.11 36.12
C ILE A 810 18.66 21.95 36.56
#